data_4189a70c55197748d8c0928796153414
#
_entry.id   4189a70c55197748d8c0928796153414
#
_cell.length_a   1.000
_cell.length_b   1.000
_cell.length_c   1.000
_cell.angle_alpha   90.00
_cell.angle_beta   90.00
_cell.angle_gamma   90.00
#
_symmetry.space_group_name_H-M   'P 1'
#
loop_
_entity.id
_entity.type
_entity.pdbx_description
1 polymer ?
#
loop_
_entity_poly.entity_id
_entity_poly.type
_entity_poly.pdbx_seq_one_letter_code
_entity_poly.pdbx_strand_id
1 'polypeptide(L)'
;MKRITLALLGLLLTVSAHAQVVVMDSDMFERNRNIRVKLLVQDARSEEPLPFATVYLNPQGDTTITHFTLSDQKGEVLIPDVPVGRYRLNVELIGYTPFRKDYNFRNYEEDLGTIKLEENPEIIDAASITAVGNAVEVRQDTLIYNAAAFHVGDNAMLEDLIKKMPGMEVGDDGTVKVNGEPVDKITVGGKTFFFNDPSAALKNLPAKIVDKIKVIDQENKEAAFSGIASQDSREKVMDLELKEEYKQGWFGNAKLSGGYRPGVNEEGLGDDRHALYGGNLMVSGYNEKDQLTLIANGQNASDPGGSGSSVFISVEDDLEMLDALSLLGGMKTTAMAGANLNSDRIKGMESSASVSYNFSDQISGTRTARESMLVGENPLFTNGLTSGTSRSNRVSVNFELNRKDTRKINFVFRPAFRFNSSASTSRNQSTTTDVLGEEINGTDAGKSSSSRSFQASGRISGGVRDIGKERRSLNLTVNYNFNRSLGESREDSRTWYGATVTPRNLHYDTGGSGKMVGGELSYLEPFGQYWGLAAIVNARWQQRGNDKAAFNADGSANDYYSSRSRNDYLLLNQSLQMQYRKESNQFYFGLQHAQTRNEVRSRTLGRDTETGIGEWLHDWSPYVSIRWSGKEGQSVRVSYQGSSSQPAAVQIHPVLDISNPLEISTGNIYLRPSFRHSLSLSWDFNNRKTFSNISVSLFGDMTQRGIVSASWFDADGVRYFVPVNTRKPSTSLTGYVSWRRPVGEKKRLTLGFGIQGNLSSSTHYQATSRQSGMDLLAFDYNAFMADFWGDAGGSRFYSGQSGFSESRTSQSDIYTTMQAAYRLDRFSVTLRSAIENERSRYSLDPTANTDYWRFGQYLDLLYETLHGWEFKTEVSFFQFRGYPAGFNEPYCLWDLSVSKNINAFTVSLGISDLLNQQRMQQHTVNAEYIEDRYSLVMGRYAMFSLKWSFGKMNPAKNARVQNAMYNML
;
A
#
# COMPACT_ATOMS: atom_id res chain seq x y z
N MET A 1 -38.43 -2.16 5.89
CA MET A 1 -37.28 -1.30 5.67
C MET A 1 -37.42 0.08 6.38
N LYS A 2 -38.41 0.94 6.12
CA LYS A 2 -38.60 2.21 6.87
C LYS A 2 -38.60 2.09 8.42
N ARG A 3 -38.99 0.94 8.99
CA ARG A 3 -38.99 0.72 10.45
C ARG A 3 -37.61 0.37 11.04
N ILE A 4 -36.70 -0.20 10.26
CA ILE A 4 -35.35 -0.54 10.73
C ILE A 4 -34.43 0.69 10.64
N THR A 5 -34.59 1.51 9.60
CA THR A 5 -33.87 2.79 9.49
C THR A 5 -34.28 3.78 10.57
N LEU A 6 -35.57 3.79 10.93
CA LEU A 6 -36.05 4.59 12.06
C LEU A 6 -35.59 4.04 13.42
N ALA A 7 -35.45 2.72 13.56
CA ALA A 7 -34.93 2.11 14.78
C ALA A 7 -33.43 2.37 14.98
N LEU A 8 -32.63 2.35 13.92
CA LEU A 8 -31.21 2.71 13.97
C LEU A 8 -31.00 4.22 14.17
N LEU A 9 -31.81 5.05 13.53
CA LEU A 9 -31.82 6.49 13.79
C LEU A 9 -32.31 6.81 15.20
N GLY A 10 -33.33 6.07 15.71
CA GLY A 10 -33.81 6.16 17.08
C GLY A 10 -32.78 5.75 18.11
N LEU A 11 -31.98 4.70 17.81
CA LEU A 11 -30.89 4.25 18.68
C LEU A 11 -29.73 5.26 18.71
N LEU A 12 -29.40 5.89 17.58
CA LEU A 12 -28.41 6.98 17.50
C LEU A 12 -28.91 8.24 18.26
N LEU A 13 -30.18 8.57 18.16
CA LEU A 13 -30.77 9.71 18.87
C LEU A 13 -30.93 9.45 20.37
N THR A 14 -31.23 8.20 20.79
CA THR A 14 -31.33 7.85 22.22
C THR A 14 -29.93 7.80 22.86
N VAL A 15 -28.88 7.38 22.16
CA VAL A 15 -27.50 7.46 22.66
C VAL A 15 -27.07 8.94 22.80
N SER A 16 -27.47 9.80 21.85
CA SER A 16 -27.21 11.24 21.94
C SER A 16 -27.99 11.92 23.06
N ALA A 17 -29.24 11.48 23.31
CA ALA A 17 -30.09 12.04 24.39
C ALA A 17 -29.64 11.59 25.80
N HIS A 18 -29.06 10.38 25.92
CA HIS A 18 -28.49 9.92 27.20
C HIS A 18 -27.12 10.52 27.51
N ALA A 19 -26.38 10.95 26.48
CA ALA A 19 -25.13 11.69 26.67
C ALA A 19 -25.37 13.17 27.13
N GLN A 20 -26.57 13.68 26.98
CA GLN A 20 -26.91 15.03 27.42
C GLN A 20 -27.52 15.13 28.83
N VAL A 21 -27.77 14.03 29.53
CA VAL A 21 -28.38 14.00 30.87
C VAL A 21 -27.40 13.62 31.99
N VAL A 22 -26.11 13.74 31.75
CA VAL A 22 -25.18 13.95 32.85
C VAL A 22 -24.94 15.47 32.96
N VAL A 23 -25.98 16.20 33.37
CA VAL A 23 -25.84 17.55 33.94
C VAL A 23 -25.08 17.35 35.25
N MET A 24 -23.88 17.82 35.28
CA MET A 24 -23.00 17.85 36.41
C MET A 24 -23.70 18.55 37.56
N ASP A 25 -23.87 17.83 38.64
CA ASP A 25 -24.21 18.39 39.94
C ASP A 25 -23.08 19.35 40.35
N SER A 26 -23.43 20.56 40.73
CA SER A 26 -22.50 21.62 41.14
C SER A 26 -21.56 21.22 42.28
N ASP A 27 -21.90 20.18 43.01
CA ASP A 27 -21.09 19.63 44.12
C ASP A 27 -19.87 18.79 43.63
N MET A 28 -19.78 18.49 42.34
CA MET A 28 -18.56 17.81 41.80
C MET A 28 -17.40 18.78 41.55
N PHE A 29 -17.65 20.06 41.43
CA PHE A 29 -16.59 21.07 41.25
C PHE A 29 -15.82 21.38 42.53
N GLU A 30 -16.36 21.09 43.70
CA GLU A 30 -15.63 21.25 44.95
C GLU A 30 -14.67 20.10 45.28
N ARG A 31 -14.75 18.94 44.59
CA ARG A 31 -13.91 17.76 44.85
C ARG A 31 -12.57 17.74 44.10
N ASN A 32 -12.32 18.66 43.22
CA ASN A 32 -11.05 18.70 42.45
C ASN A 32 -10.02 19.64 43.11
N ARG A 33 -9.86 19.58 44.43
CA ARG A 33 -8.75 20.22 45.13
C ARG A 33 -7.53 19.34 45.00
N ASN A 34 -6.55 19.80 44.22
CA ASN A 34 -5.25 19.17 44.15
C ASN A 34 -4.51 19.39 45.46
N ILE A 35 -3.97 18.32 45.99
CA ILE A 35 -3.27 18.27 47.28
C ILE A 35 -1.77 18.26 47.05
N ARG A 36 -1.02 18.86 47.94
CA ARG A 36 0.45 18.72 48.03
C ARG A 36 0.80 17.72 49.12
N VAL A 37 1.49 16.66 48.77
CA VAL A 37 1.96 15.65 49.74
C VAL A 37 3.43 15.85 49.96
N LYS A 38 3.84 16.03 51.23
CA LYS A 38 5.20 16.20 51.67
C LYS A 38 5.60 15.04 52.56
N LEU A 39 6.86 14.60 52.47
CA LEU A 39 7.48 13.64 53.36
C LEU A 39 8.99 13.76 53.30
N LEU A 40 9.65 13.19 54.31
CA LEU A 40 11.10 13.07 54.41
C LEU A 40 11.49 11.59 54.46
N VAL A 41 12.46 11.18 53.64
CA VAL A 41 12.97 9.80 53.61
C VAL A 41 14.31 9.74 54.29
N GLN A 42 14.45 8.87 55.29
CA GLN A 42 15.70 8.69 56.08
C GLN A 42 16.02 7.21 56.27
N ASP A 43 17.30 6.94 56.48
CA ASP A 43 17.76 5.64 56.94
C ASP A 43 17.26 5.37 58.38
N ALA A 44 16.80 4.16 58.66
CA ALA A 44 16.20 3.81 59.93
C ALA A 44 17.22 3.73 61.09
N ARG A 45 18.51 3.50 60.80
CA ARG A 45 19.57 3.37 61.80
C ARG A 45 20.42 4.63 61.96
N SER A 46 20.86 5.20 60.82
CA SER A 46 21.77 6.36 60.86
C SER A 46 21.01 7.67 60.98
N GLU A 47 19.69 7.68 60.72
CA GLU A 47 18.83 8.87 60.58
C GLU A 47 19.33 9.86 59.51
N GLU A 48 20.24 9.44 58.66
CA GLU A 48 20.70 10.26 57.55
C GLU A 48 19.63 10.34 56.43
N PRO A 49 19.50 11.48 55.76
CA PRO A 49 18.57 11.62 54.67
C PRO A 49 18.96 10.72 53.47
N LEU A 50 17.98 10.05 52.89
CA LEU A 50 18.16 9.17 51.74
C LEU A 50 17.78 9.87 50.43
N PRO A 51 18.78 10.33 49.67
CA PRO A 51 18.54 10.95 48.38
C PRO A 51 18.16 9.92 47.31
N PHE A 52 17.39 10.36 46.32
CA PHE A 52 16.98 9.57 45.12
C PHE A 52 16.12 8.35 45.46
N ALA A 53 15.46 8.28 46.62
CA ALA A 53 14.44 7.29 46.89
C ALA A 53 13.22 7.55 45.96
N THR A 54 12.74 6.51 45.34
CA THR A 54 11.56 6.57 44.46
C THR A 54 10.30 6.59 45.31
N VAL A 55 9.47 7.62 45.15
CA VAL A 55 8.22 7.77 45.90
C VAL A 55 7.07 7.88 44.93
N TYR A 56 6.08 6.98 45.04
CA TYR A 56 4.93 6.97 44.12
C TYR A 56 3.62 6.61 44.81
N LEU A 57 2.51 7.04 44.19
CA LEU A 57 1.15 6.84 44.69
C LEU A 57 0.32 5.98 43.71
N ASN A 58 -0.35 4.96 44.27
CA ASN A 58 -1.36 4.18 43.57
C ASN A 58 -2.73 4.45 44.19
N PRO A 59 -3.81 4.69 43.44
CA PRO A 59 -5.18 4.69 43.97
C PRO A 59 -5.49 3.36 44.63
N GLN A 60 -6.24 3.38 45.72
CA GLN A 60 -6.55 2.16 46.48
C GLN A 60 -7.37 1.19 45.60
N GLY A 61 -6.87 -0.03 45.38
CA GLY A 61 -7.48 -1.04 44.52
C GLY A 61 -7.00 -1.02 43.09
N ASP A 62 -6.09 -0.11 42.73
CA ASP A 62 -5.47 -0.02 41.41
C ASP A 62 -3.94 -0.08 41.57
N THR A 63 -3.27 -0.78 40.66
CA THR A 63 -1.81 -0.86 40.62
C THR A 63 -1.17 0.23 39.75
N THR A 64 -2.00 1.11 39.15
CA THR A 64 -1.52 2.20 38.29
C THR A 64 -0.81 3.27 39.11
N ILE A 65 0.41 3.63 38.74
CA ILE A 65 1.14 4.76 39.34
C ILE A 65 0.53 6.05 38.78
N THR A 66 -0.08 6.86 39.65
CA THR A 66 -0.71 8.13 39.25
C THR A 66 0.20 9.33 39.45
N HIS A 67 1.06 9.29 40.49
CA HIS A 67 2.01 10.36 40.82
C HIS A 67 3.30 9.74 41.25
N PHE A 68 4.43 10.30 40.81
CA PHE A 68 5.74 9.80 41.19
C PHE A 68 6.74 10.96 41.28
N THR A 69 7.72 10.84 42.18
CA THR A 69 8.85 11.75 42.33
C THR A 69 10.04 11.05 42.99
N LEU A 70 11.18 11.72 43.05
CA LEU A 70 12.34 11.26 43.78
C LEU A 70 12.61 12.17 45.00
N SER A 71 13.13 11.62 46.08
CA SER A 71 13.66 12.42 47.18
C SER A 71 14.86 13.24 46.70
N ASP A 72 15.00 14.47 47.20
CA ASP A 72 16.12 15.36 46.92
C ASP A 72 17.37 14.99 47.71
N GLN A 73 18.43 15.78 47.62
CA GLN A 73 19.66 15.56 48.34
C GLN A 73 19.54 15.60 49.88
N LYS A 74 18.44 16.17 50.40
CA LYS A 74 18.12 16.22 51.81
C LYS A 74 17.09 15.17 52.24
N GLY A 75 16.71 14.28 51.31
CA GLY A 75 15.68 13.29 51.54
C GLY A 75 14.25 13.84 51.48
N GLU A 76 14.08 15.12 51.18
CA GLU A 76 12.75 15.75 51.09
C GLU A 76 12.03 15.36 49.81
N VAL A 77 10.69 15.16 49.92
CA VAL A 77 9.81 14.76 48.84
C VAL A 77 8.59 15.69 48.80
N LEU A 78 8.29 16.23 47.62
CA LEU A 78 7.09 16.98 47.37
C LEU A 78 6.36 16.38 46.14
N ILE A 79 5.12 15.88 46.36
CA ILE A 79 4.27 15.43 45.30
C ILE A 79 3.15 16.47 45.11
N PRO A 80 3.19 17.28 44.05
CA PRO A 80 2.16 18.26 43.76
C PRO A 80 0.96 17.63 43.05
N ASP A 81 -0.17 18.32 43.04
CA ASP A 81 -1.35 18.08 42.25
C ASP A 81 -2.01 16.68 42.42
N VAL A 82 -1.95 16.12 43.66
CA VAL A 82 -2.58 14.85 43.98
C VAL A 82 -4.10 15.08 44.23
N PRO A 83 -5.01 14.42 43.47
CA PRO A 83 -6.46 14.54 43.77
C PRO A 83 -6.82 13.98 45.14
N VAL A 84 -7.87 14.54 45.74
CA VAL A 84 -8.45 14.02 47.00
C VAL A 84 -8.84 12.55 46.81
N GLY A 85 -8.41 11.68 47.69
CA GLY A 85 -8.71 10.24 47.57
C GLY A 85 -7.88 9.33 48.46
N ARG A 86 -8.12 8.03 48.31
CA ARG A 86 -7.33 7.01 49.03
C ARG A 86 -6.22 6.48 48.11
N TYR A 87 -4.98 6.52 48.60
CA TYR A 87 -3.80 6.13 47.86
C TYR A 87 -2.95 5.21 48.70
N ARG A 88 -2.22 4.30 48.01
CA ARG A 88 -1.12 3.58 48.56
C ARG A 88 0.17 4.36 48.25
N LEU A 89 0.86 4.84 49.30
CA LEU A 89 2.17 5.40 49.19
C LEU A 89 3.20 4.26 49.17
N ASN A 90 4.08 4.32 48.19
CA ASN A 90 5.23 3.41 48.08
C ASN A 90 6.49 4.25 48.09
N VAL A 91 7.49 3.83 48.91
CA VAL A 91 8.82 4.44 48.97
C VAL A 91 9.83 3.31 48.78
N GLU A 92 10.62 3.41 47.74
CA GLU A 92 11.59 2.36 47.36
C GLU A 92 12.97 2.97 47.09
N LEU A 93 14.02 2.32 47.64
CA LEU A 93 15.42 2.64 47.38
C LEU A 93 16.20 1.35 47.30
N ILE A 94 17.13 1.24 46.35
CA ILE A 94 17.99 0.06 46.18
C ILE A 94 18.80 -0.17 47.46
N GLY A 95 18.78 -1.39 47.97
CA GLY A 95 19.42 -1.78 49.19
C GLY A 95 18.59 -1.56 50.46
N TYR A 96 17.34 -1.12 50.31
CA TYR A 96 16.43 -0.91 51.44
C TYR A 96 15.14 -1.69 51.29
N THR A 97 14.49 -2.05 52.40
CA THR A 97 13.17 -2.66 52.41
C THR A 97 12.10 -1.66 51.95
N PRO A 98 11.29 -1.95 50.92
CA PRO A 98 10.27 -1.04 50.45
C PRO A 98 9.22 -0.71 51.51
N PHE A 99 8.92 0.57 51.67
CA PHE A 99 7.85 1.03 52.55
C PHE A 99 6.54 1.13 51.74
N ARG A 100 5.44 0.59 52.32
CA ARG A 100 4.12 0.64 51.71
C ARG A 100 3.08 0.91 52.76
N LYS A 101 2.23 1.98 52.54
CA LYS A 101 1.19 2.32 53.48
C LYS A 101 0.02 3.03 52.77
N ASP A 102 -1.21 2.70 53.16
CA ASP A 102 -2.41 3.32 52.61
C ASP A 102 -2.73 4.60 53.39
N TYR A 103 -2.99 5.69 52.66
CA TYR A 103 -3.36 7.00 53.14
C TYR A 103 -4.66 7.48 52.49
N ASN A 104 -5.36 8.37 53.20
CA ASN A 104 -6.60 9.02 52.72
C ASN A 104 -6.39 10.52 52.74
N PHE A 105 -6.00 11.09 51.60
CA PHE A 105 -5.67 12.50 51.46
C PHE A 105 -6.94 13.33 51.36
N ARG A 106 -7.12 14.36 52.22
CA ARG A 106 -8.29 15.23 52.33
C ARG A 106 -7.96 16.70 52.44
N ASN A 107 -6.79 17.05 53.00
CA ASN A 107 -6.36 18.41 53.27
C ASN A 107 -5.56 18.97 52.08
N TYR A 108 -5.54 20.28 51.93
CA TYR A 108 -4.79 20.95 50.85
C TYR A 108 -3.29 20.64 50.83
N GLU A 109 -2.72 20.44 52.03
CA GLU A 109 -1.32 20.03 52.23
C GLU A 109 -1.32 18.88 53.24
N GLU A 110 -0.74 17.76 52.85
CA GLU A 110 -0.59 16.56 53.70
C GLU A 110 0.89 16.35 53.95
N ASP A 111 1.31 16.52 55.18
CA ASP A 111 2.67 16.18 55.67
C ASP A 111 2.65 14.80 56.29
N LEU A 112 3.30 13.86 55.65
CA LEU A 112 3.34 12.46 56.09
C LEU A 112 4.50 12.19 57.07
N GLY A 113 5.24 13.26 57.43
CA GLY A 113 6.39 13.16 58.32
C GLY A 113 7.57 12.39 57.75
N THR A 114 8.37 11.79 58.61
CA THR A 114 9.56 11.04 58.23
C THR A 114 9.25 9.57 57.97
N ILE A 115 9.55 9.10 56.77
CA ILE A 115 9.53 7.69 56.40
C ILE A 115 10.94 7.12 56.59
N LYS A 116 11.07 6.17 57.50
CA LYS A 116 12.36 5.50 57.79
C LYS A 116 12.42 4.19 57.00
N LEU A 117 13.46 4.00 56.17
CA LEU A 117 13.72 2.76 55.44
C LEU A 117 14.79 1.94 56.14
N GLU A 118 14.59 0.63 56.27
CA GLU A 118 15.56 -0.31 56.82
C GLU A 118 16.45 -0.87 55.71
N GLU A 119 17.77 -0.89 55.93
CA GLU A 119 18.71 -1.52 55.01
C GLU A 119 18.41 -3.02 54.86
N ASN A 120 18.40 -3.52 53.66
CA ASN A 120 18.24 -4.93 53.37
C ASN A 120 19.18 -5.37 52.24
N PRO A 121 20.37 -5.91 52.63
CA PRO A 121 21.38 -6.32 51.65
C PRO A 121 20.98 -7.51 50.76
N GLU A 122 19.90 -8.26 51.09
CA GLU A 122 19.45 -9.40 50.29
C GLU A 122 18.60 -8.96 49.08
N ILE A 123 18.17 -7.70 48.98
CA ILE A 123 17.32 -7.19 47.89
C ILE A 123 18.16 -6.78 46.66
N ILE A 124 19.49 -6.89 46.70
CA ILE A 124 20.33 -6.49 45.54
C ILE A 124 20.11 -7.39 44.29
N ASP A 125 19.52 -8.56 44.44
CA ASP A 125 19.36 -9.53 43.33
C ASP A 125 18.02 -9.47 42.58
N ALA A 126 17.07 -8.63 42.95
CA ALA A 126 15.71 -8.63 42.39
C ALA A 126 15.07 -7.26 42.16
N ALA A 127 15.80 -6.17 42.13
CA ALA A 127 15.22 -4.86 41.80
C ALA A 127 15.07 -4.71 40.27
N SER A 128 14.08 -5.34 39.71
CA SER A 128 13.51 -4.94 38.43
C SER A 128 12.71 -3.65 38.63
N ILE A 129 13.33 -2.50 38.41
CA ILE A 129 12.65 -1.21 38.43
C ILE A 129 11.79 -1.17 37.14
N THR A 130 10.54 -1.59 37.22
CA THR A 130 9.50 -1.27 36.24
C THR A 130 9.00 0.15 36.51
N ALA A 131 9.86 1.14 36.40
CA ALA A 131 9.39 2.50 36.11
C ALA A 131 8.85 2.44 34.69
N VAL A 132 7.51 2.37 34.54
CA VAL A 132 6.87 2.54 33.26
C VAL A 132 7.17 3.97 32.82
N GLY A 133 8.23 4.13 32.01
CA GLY A 133 8.59 5.42 31.42
C GLY A 133 7.39 6.03 30.68
N ASN A 134 7.49 7.28 30.31
CA ASN A 134 6.43 7.94 29.52
C ASN A 134 6.00 7.03 28.37
N ALA A 135 4.71 6.79 28.24
CA ALA A 135 4.16 5.92 27.18
C ALA A 135 4.63 6.34 25.78
N VAL A 136 4.83 7.64 25.58
CA VAL A 136 5.38 8.23 24.36
C VAL A 136 6.37 9.34 24.71
N GLU A 137 7.58 9.24 24.18
CA GLU A 137 8.61 10.27 24.27
C GLU A 137 8.83 10.90 22.89
N VAL A 138 8.98 12.20 22.84
CA VAL A 138 9.22 12.94 21.60
C VAL A 138 10.61 13.57 21.68
N ARG A 139 11.52 13.16 20.80
CA ARG A 139 12.86 13.73 20.62
C ARG A 139 13.01 14.23 19.20
N GLN A 140 13.21 15.53 19.01
CA GLN A 140 13.41 16.16 17.68
C GLN A 140 12.60 15.50 16.54
N ASP A 141 13.24 14.66 15.71
CA ASP A 141 12.63 13.97 14.56
C ASP A 141 12.23 12.51 14.89
N THR A 142 12.22 12.12 16.17
CA THR A 142 11.94 10.74 16.60
C THR A 142 10.78 10.70 17.59
N LEU A 143 9.82 9.81 17.34
CA LEU A 143 8.79 9.41 18.29
C LEU A 143 9.19 8.06 18.89
N ILE A 144 9.25 7.96 20.22
CA ILE A 144 9.61 6.72 20.93
C ILE A 144 8.39 6.27 21.73
N TYR A 145 7.88 5.10 21.41
CA TYR A 145 6.78 4.46 22.15
C TYR A 145 7.36 3.36 23.03
N ASN A 146 7.01 3.36 24.31
CA ASN A 146 7.36 2.30 25.23
C ASN A 146 6.31 1.19 25.13
N ALA A 147 6.68 0.01 24.63
CA ALA A 147 5.73 -1.08 24.43
C ALA A 147 5.05 -1.55 25.72
N ALA A 148 5.75 -1.51 26.85
CA ALA A 148 5.21 -1.92 28.16
C ALA A 148 4.06 -1.03 28.66
N ALA A 149 3.91 0.18 28.12
CA ALA A 149 2.83 1.09 28.49
C ALA A 149 1.48 0.73 27.80
N PHE A 150 1.47 -0.20 26.85
CA PHE A 150 0.30 -0.58 26.07
C PHE A 150 -0.02 -2.05 26.31
N HIS A 151 -1.12 -2.32 27.01
CA HIS A 151 -1.52 -3.69 27.32
C HIS A 151 -2.04 -4.41 26.08
N VAL A 152 -1.45 -5.57 25.79
CA VAL A 152 -1.87 -6.52 24.76
C VAL A 152 -1.83 -7.94 25.33
N GLY A 153 -2.61 -8.84 24.76
CA GLY A 153 -2.62 -10.23 25.17
C GLY A 153 -1.25 -10.92 24.97
N ASP A 154 -0.97 -11.98 25.73
CA ASP A 154 0.34 -12.68 25.71
C ASP A 154 0.73 -13.24 24.32
N ASN A 155 -0.24 -13.57 23.48
CA ASN A 155 -0.06 -14.08 22.13
C ASN A 155 -0.30 -13.01 21.05
N ALA A 156 -0.44 -11.73 21.44
CA ALA A 156 -0.63 -10.61 20.53
C ALA A 156 0.56 -10.43 19.58
N MET A 157 0.29 -9.96 18.38
CA MET A 157 1.29 -9.61 17.40
C MET A 157 1.62 -8.11 17.46
N LEU A 158 2.65 -7.70 16.74
CA LEU A 158 3.06 -6.30 16.64
C LEU A 158 1.91 -5.42 16.15
N GLU A 159 1.07 -5.91 15.24
CA GLU A 159 -0.13 -5.23 14.76
C GLU A 159 -1.07 -4.83 15.89
N ASP A 160 -1.36 -5.77 16.81
CA ASP A 160 -2.25 -5.53 17.95
C ASP A 160 -1.67 -4.47 18.91
N LEU A 161 -0.36 -4.47 19.07
CA LEU A 161 0.35 -3.47 19.86
C LEU A 161 0.28 -2.08 19.20
N ILE A 162 0.59 -1.99 17.91
CA ILE A 162 0.57 -0.73 17.16
C ILE A 162 -0.84 -0.12 17.12
N LYS A 163 -1.88 -0.93 16.94
CA LYS A 163 -3.27 -0.47 16.95
C LYS A 163 -3.69 0.19 18.28
N LYS A 164 -3.01 -0.12 19.38
CA LYS A 164 -3.25 0.50 20.71
C LYS A 164 -2.44 1.78 20.94
N MET A 165 -1.44 2.07 20.10
CA MET A 165 -0.58 3.23 20.25
C MET A 165 -1.22 4.50 19.68
N PRO A 166 -1.17 5.62 20.41
CA PRO A 166 -1.76 6.87 19.93
C PRO A 166 -1.03 7.40 18.69
N GLY A 167 -1.79 7.85 17.71
CA GLY A 167 -1.25 8.37 16.45
C GLY A 167 -0.79 7.32 15.44
N MET A 168 -0.88 6.03 15.76
CA MET A 168 -0.60 4.94 14.83
C MET A 168 -1.86 4.36 14.22
N GLU A 169 -1.77 3.98 12.96
CA GLU A 169 -2.83 3.35 12.17
C GLU A 169 -2.26 2.17 11.41
N VAL A 170 -3.04 1.13 11.31
CA VAL A 170 -2.76 -0.01 10.45
C VAL A 170 -3.91 -0.13 9.47
N GLY A 171 -3.62 -0.01 8.18
CA GLY A 171 -4.58 -0.21 7.10
C GLY A 171 -4.92 -1.69 6.91
N ASP A 172 -6.01 -1.97 6.22
CA ASP A 172 -6.45 -3.34 5.89
C ASP A 172 -5.43 -4.05 4.97
N ASP A 173 -4.70 -3.28 4.18
CA ASP A 173 -3.58 -3.71 3.33
C ASP A 173 -2.27 -3.97 4.11
N GLY A 174 -2.25 -3.72 5.42
CA GLY A 174 -1.06 -3.83 6.27
C GLY A 174 -0.13 -2.62 6.22
N THR A 175 -0.51 -1.52 5.59
CA THR A 175 0.25 -0.27 5.67
C THR A 175 0.18 0.32 7.07
N VAL A 176 1.32 0.81 7.56
CA VAL A 176 1.39 1.52 8.85
C VAL A 176 1.47 3.02 8.57
N LYS A 177 0.63 3.80 9.24
CA LYS A 177 0.74 5.25 9.22
C LYS A 177 1.01 5.76 10.64
N VAL A 178 1.87 6.74 10.75
CA VAL A 178 2.15 7.44 12.02
C VAL A 178 1.78 8.90 11.84
N ASN A 179 0.79 9.35 12.59
CA ASN A 179 0.21 10.69 12.47
C ASN A 179 -0.27 11.00 11.02
N GLY A 180 -0.85 9.99 10.35
CA GLY A 180 -1.36 10.11 8.98
C GLY A 180 -0.33 9.94 7.86
N GLU A 181 0.98 9.92 8.17
CA GLU A 181 2.03 9.69 7.18
C GLU A 181 2.45 8.22 7.14
N PRO A 182 2.61 7.62 5.97
CA PRO A 182 3.00 6.22 5.85
C PRO A 182 4.41 5.98 6.38
N VAL A 183 4.64 4.78 6.91
CA VAL A 183 5.95 4.25 7.27
C VAL A 183 6.54 3.53 6.06
N ASP A 184 7.69 4.00 5.59
CA ASP A 184 8.35 3.45 4.40
C ASP A 184 9.08 2.14 4.69
N LYS A 185 9.50 1.94 5.96
CA LYS A 185 10.36 0.82 6.32
C LYS A 185 10.21 0.42 7.78
N ILE A 186 10.16 -0.89 8.04
CA ILE A 186 10.27 -1.44 9.39
C ILE A 186 11.62 -2.14 9.57
N THR A 187 12.33 -1.78 10.66
CA THR A 187 13.58 -2.40 11.06
C THR A 187 13.44 -3.05 12.43
N VAL A 188 14.24 -4.06 12.68
CA VAL A 188 14.36 -4.70 13.99
C VAL A 188 15.81 -4.57 14.45
N GLY A 189 16.03 -3.72 15.46
CA GLY A 189 17.39 -3.39 15.92
C GLY A 189 18.25 -2.76 14.82
N GLY A 190 17.67 -1.89 13.99
CA GLY A 190 18.33 -1.21 12.88
C GLY A 190 18.50 -2.03 11.61
N LYS A 191 18.15 -3.33 11.60
CA LYS A 191 18.23 -4.20 10.41
C LYS A 191 16.88 -4.32 9.75
N THR A 192 16.82 -4.22 8.42
CA THR A 192 15.58 -4.37 7.65
C THR A 192 14.95 -5.73 7.91
N PHE A 193 13.69 -5.74 8.31
CA PHE A 193 12.95 -6.96 8.52
C PHE A 193 12.27 -7.40 7.22
N PHE A 194 12.46 -8.64 6.86
CA PHE A 194 11.82 -9.40 5.80
C PHE A 194 11.41 -8.60 4.55
N PHE A 195 12.30 -8.43 3.58
CA PHE A 195 12.10 -7.77 2.28
C PHE A 195 11.61 -6.31 2.32
N ASN A 196 11.73 -5.63 3.44
CA ASN A 196 11.16 -4.30 3.63
C ASN A 196 9.62 -4.28 3.60
N ASP A 197 8.97 -5.42 3.90
CA ASP A 197 7.53 -5.55 3.95
C ASP A 197 7.00 -5.27 5.38
N PRO A 198 6.35 -4.12 5.62
CA PRO A 198 5.77 -3.79 6.93
C PRO A 198 4.73 -4.81 7.39
N SER A 199 3.93 -5.34 6.47
CA SER A 199 2.89 -6.32 6.76
C SER A 199 3.46 -7.62 7.31
N ALA A 200 4.62 -8.07 6.78
CA ALA A 200 5.31 -9.24 7.31
C ALA A 200 5.76 -9.05 8.76
N ALA A 201 6.24 -7.86 9.14
CA ALA A 201 6.62 -7.55 10.52
C ALA A 201 5.39 -7.50 11.43
N LEU A 202 4.34 -6.79 11.02
CA LEU A 202 3.12 -6.60 11.80
C LEU A 202 2.46 -7.91 12.21
N LYS A 203 2.29 -8.80 11.27
CA LYS A 203 1.51 -10.02 11.43
C LYS A 203 2.27 -11.18 12.06
N ASN A 204 3.60 -11.10 12.09
CA ASN A 204 4.43 -12.23 12.52
C ASN A 204 5.31 -11.96 13.72
N LEU A 205 5.64 -10.70 14.04
CA LEU A 205 6.42 -10.40 15.24
C LEU A 205 5.54 -10.41 16.49
N PRO A 206 5.84 -11.22 17.51
CA PRO A 206 5.12 -11.19 18.77
C PRO A 206 5.30 -9.84 19.49
N ALA A 207 4.23 -9.22 19.96
CA ALA A 207 4.30 -7.94 20.70
C ALA A 207 5.19 -8.00 21.93
N LYS A 208 5.22 -9.14 22.63
CA LYS A 208 5.97 -9.36 23.88
C LYS A 208 7.49 -9.19 23.76
N ILE A 209 8.06 -9.34 22.54
CA ILE A 209 9.52 -9.21 22.33
C ILE A 209 9.95 -7.76 22.19
N VAL A 210 9.03 -6.84 21.93
CA VAL A 210 9.31 -5.43 21.67
C VAL A 210 9.46 -4.68 23.00
N ASP A 211 10.54 -3.92 23.13
CA ASP A 211 10.76 -2.98 24.24
C ASP A 211 10.26 -1.59 23.87
N LYS A 212 10.73 -1.07 22.73
CA LYS A 212 10.37 0.26 22.23
C LYS A 212 10.15 0.24 20.73
N ILE A 213 9.29 1.13 20.29
CA ILE A 213 9.09 1.42 18.87
C ILE A 213 9.56 2.85 18.62
N LYS A 214 10.57 3.02 17.78
CA LYS A 214 11.09 4.32 17.36
C LYS A 214 10.62 4.63 15.96
N VAL A 215 9.94 5.75 15.77
CA VAL A 215 9.58 6.26 14.45
C VAL A 215 10.47 7.45 14.15
N ILE A 216 11.28 7.31 13.10
CA ILE A 216 12.34 8.25 12.73
C ILE A 216 12.05 8.76 11.31
N ASP A 217 11.99 10.08 11.15
CA ASP A 217 11.99 10.71 9.82
C ASP A 217 13.43 11.08 9.47
N GLN A 218 14.07 10.31 8.60
CA GLN A 218 15.49 10.46 8.25
C GLN A 218 15.72 10.57 6.75
N GLU A 219 16.88 11.07 6.36
CA GLU A 219 17.32 10.95 4.98
C GLU A 219 17.69 9.51 4.66
N ASN A 220 17.31 9.03 3.49
CA ASN A 220 17.78 7.74 3.02
C ASN A 220 19.31 7.74 2.84
N LYS A 221 19.94 6.58 2.98
CA LYS A 221 21.41 6.46 2.97
C LYS A 221 22.07 7.05 1.72
N GLU A 222 21.42 6.98 0.57
CA GLU A 222 21.96 7.48 -0.70
C GLU A 222 21.90 9.01 -0.80
N ALA A 223 20.77 9.61 -0.41
CA ALA A 223 20.63 11.06 -0.38
C ALA A 223 21.54 11.70 0.68
N ALA A 224 21.64 11.07 1.85
CA ALA A 224 22.55 11.52 2.91
C ALA A 224 24.01 11.50 2.47
N PHE A 225 24.39 10.51 1.64
CA PHE A 225 25.74 10.39 1.11
C PHE A 225 25.99 11.35 -0.06
N SER A 226 25.14 11.35 -1.09
CA SER A 226 25.31 12.19 -2.29
C SER A 226 25.19 13.67 -1.96
N GLY A 227 24.40 14.02 -0.96
CA GLY A 227 24.06 15.38 -0.64
C GLY A 227 23.15 16.05 -1.67
N ILE A 228 22.71 15.34 -2.70
CA ILE A 228 21.82 15.87 -3.75
C ILE A 228 20.38 15.73 -3.28
N ALA A 229 19.65 16.84 -3.29
CA ALA A 229 18.24 16.87 -2.91
C ALA A 229 17.37 16.23 -4.00
N SER A 230 16.44 15.37 -3.60
CA SER A 230 15.42 14.78 -4.48
C SER A 230 14.09 14.65 -3.73
N GLN A 231 12.99 14.34 -4.43
CA GLN A 231 11.69 14.13 -3.79
C GLN A 231 11.75 12.96 -2.80
N ASP A 232 12.46 11.90 -3.14
CA ASP A 232 12.56 10.64 -2.37
C ASP A 232 13.79 10.62 -1.45
N SER A 233 14.29 11.81 -1.06
CA SER A 233 15.50 11.89 -0.23
C SER A 233 15.29 11.48 1.23
N ARG A 234 14.05 11.40 1.72
CA ARG A 234 13.72 11.05 3.09
C ARG A 234 12.85 9.80 3.15
N GLU A 235 13.02 9.05 4.24
CA GLU A 235 12.26 7.87 4.57
C GLU A 235 11.78 7.91 6.02
N LYS A 236 10.56 7.47 6.28
CA LYS A 236 10.03 7.27 7.63
C LYS A 236 10.26 5.82 8.06
N VAL A 237 11.16 5.63 9.00
CA VAL A 237 11.58 4.31 9.49
C VAL A 237 10.94 4.05 10.85
N MET A 238 10.30 2.90 11.01
CA MET A 238 9.88 2.36 12.28
C MET A 238 10.89 1.31 12.73
N ASP A 239 11.71 1.65 13.73
CA ASP A 239 12.67 0.72 14.30
C ASP A 239 12.14 0.09 15.59
N LEU A 240 12.12 -1.23 15.61
CA LEU A 240 11.68 -2.03 16.75
C LEU A 240 12.89 -2.41 17.61
N GLU A 241 13.01 -1.81 18.77
CA GLU A 241 13.97 -2.27 19.78
C GLU A 241 13.43 -3.50 20.49
N LEU A 242 14.22 -4.57 20.49
CA LEU A 242 13.87 -5.79 21.21
C LEU A 242 14.33 -5.66 22.68
N LYS A 243 13.53 -6.24 23.59
CA LYS A 243 13.98 -6.41 24.99
C LYS A 243 15.29 -7.18 25.03
N GLU A 244 16.14 -6.89 26.00
CA GLU A 244 17.50 -7.49 26.11
C GLU A 244 17.48 -9.02 26.05
N GLU A 245 16.48 -9.63 26.70
CA GLU A 245 16.29 -11.08 26.73
C GLU A 245 15.97 -11.70 25.37
N TYR A 246 15.51 -10.85 24.40
CA TYR A 246 15.13 -11.28 23.05
C TYR A 246 16.15 -10.90 21.98
N LYS A 247 17.27 -10.30 22.31
CA LYS A 247 18.35 -9.96 21.37
C LYS A 247 19.16 -11.17 20.89
N GLN A 248 19.10 -12.30 21.62
CA GLN A 248 19.76 -13.57 21.24
C GLN A 248 18.82 -14.75 21.48
N GLY A 249 18.64 -15.59 20.47
CA GLY A 249 17.81 -16.77 20.55
C GLY A 249 16.94 -16.97 19.31
N TRP A 250 15.84 -17.66 19.48
CA TRP A 250 14.89 -17.91 18.41
C TRP A 250 13.46 -17.84 18.90
N PHE A 251 12.55 -17.45 18.04
CA PHE A 251 11.11 -17.45 18.27
C PHE A 251 10.35 -17.73 16.98
N GLY A 252 9.07 -18.07 17.12
CA GLY A 252 8.24 -18.32 15.96
C GLY A 252 6.78 -18.51 16.31
N ASN A 253 6.00 -18.70 15.28
CA ASN A 253 4.61 -19.08 15.38
C ASN A 253 4.28 -20.11 14.30
N ALA A 254 3.33 -21.00 14.60
CA ALA A 254 2.74 -21.91 13.67
C ALA A 254 1.22 -21.82 13.79
N LYS A 255 0.51 -21.75 12.67
CA LYS A 255 -0.96 -21.71 12.61
C LYS A 255 -1.44 -22.76 11.60
N LEU A 256 -2.47 -23.47 11.95
CA LEU A 256 -3.21 -24.37 11.06
C LEU A 256 -4.69 -23.96 11.10
N SER A 257 -5.32 -23.94 9.95
CA SER A 257 -6.73 -23.61 9.82
C SER A 257 -7.42 -24.59 8.89
N GLY A 258 -8.65 -24.93 9.22
CA GLY A 258 -9.52 -25.76 8.39
C GLY A 258 -10.94 -25.22 8.43
N GLY A 259 -11.65 -25.33 7.33
CA GLY A 259 -12.98 -24.76 7.25
C GLY A 259 -13.84 -25.37 6.14
N TYR A 260 -15.03 -24.84 6.05
CA TYR A 260 -16.03 -25.27 5.11
C TYR A 260 -16.81 -24.08 4.56
N ARG A 261 -17.14 -24.14 3.28
CA ARG A 261 -18.09 -23.23 2.64
C ARG A 261 -19.18 -24.00 1.91
N PRO A 262 -20.44 -23.54 1.88
CA PRO A 262 -21.42 -23.99 0.90
C PRO A 262 -20.91 -23.64 -0.51
N GLY A 263 -21.18 -24.49 -1.50
CA GLY A 263 -20.87 -24.17 -2.91
C GLY A 263 -21.60 -22.91 -3.38
N VAL A 264 -21.01 -22.20 -4.32
CA VAL A 264 -21.66 -21.08 -5.01
C VAL A 264 -22.22 -21.61 -6.33
N ASN A 265 -23.51 -21.45 -6.51
CA ASN A 265 -24.22 -21.87 -7.72
C ASN A 265 -24.83 -20.63 -8.37
N GLU A 266 -24.01 -19.86 -9.10
CA GLU A 266 -24.51 -18.79 -9.99
C GLU A 266 -24.46 -19.29 -11.44
N GLU A 267 -25.44 -18.91 -12.24
CA GLU A 267 -25.56 -19.33 -13.65
C GLU A 267 -24.26 -19.10 -14.42
N GLY A 268 -23.59 -20.19 -14.80
CA GLY A 268 -22.33 -20.19 -15.53
C GLY A 268 -21.05 -19.90 -14.74
N LEU A 269 -21.13 -19.61 -13.45
CA LEU A 269 -20.02 -19.24 -12.58
C LEU A 269 -19.96 -20.11 -11.30
N GLY A 270 -20.28 -21.39 -11.37
CA GLY A 270 -20.30 -22.31 -10.22
C GLY A 270 -18.90 -22.73 -9.76
N ASP A 271 -18.72 -22.93 -8.45
CA ASP A 271 -17.54 -23.54 -7.85
C ASP A 271 -17.96 -24.51 -6.74
N ASP A 272 -17.66 -25.80 -6.94
CA ASP A 272 -18.02 -26.89 -6.04
C ASP A 272 -16.95 -27.18 -4.94
N ARG A 273 -15.94 -26.34 -4.80
CA ARG A 273 -14.92 -26.55 -3.76
C ARG A 273 -15.44 -26.10 -2.41
N HIS A 274 -15.63 -27.06 -1.51
CA HIS A 274 -16.19 -26.83 -0.17
C HIS A 274 -15.14 -26.74 0.93
N ALA A 275 -14.00 -27.45 0.78
CA ALA A 275 -12.99 -27.54 1.80
C ALA A 275 -12.08 -26.29 1.80
N LEU A 276 -11.96 -25.67 2.96
CA LEU A 276 -11.08 -24.54 3.20
C LEU A 276 -9.93 -24.97 4.09
N TYR A 277 -8.74 -24.46 3.80
CA TYR A 277 -7.55 -24.76 4.57
C TYR A 277 -6.58 -23.57 4.59
N GLY A 278 -5.77 -23.51 5.64
CA GLY A 278 -4.70 -22.55 5.78
C GLY A 278 -3.61 -23.06 6.72
N GLY A 279 -2.40 -22.62 6.47
CA GLY A 279 -1.25 -22.87 7.33
C GLY A 279 -0.26 -21.73 7.26
N ASN A 280 0.34 -21.42 8.40
CA ASN A 280 1.42 -20.42 8.49
C ASN A 280 2.49 -20.93 9.45
N LEU A 281 3.75 -20.79 9.08
CA LEU A 281 4.90 -21.05 9.92
C LEU A 281 5.90 -19.90 9.77
N MET A 282 6.33 -19.31 10.85
CA MET A 282 7.45 -18.38 10.89
C MET A 282 8.41 -18.78 12.00
N VAL A 283 9.70 -18.80 11.70
CA VAL A 283 10.78 -19.02 12.65
C VAL A 283 11.85 -17.96 12.42
N SER A 284 12.22 -17.23 13.44
CA SER A 284 13.26 -16.21 13.38
C SER A 284 14.30 -16.45 14.46
N GLY A 285 15.57 -16.43 14.08
CA GLY A 285 16.72 -16.59 14.93
C GLY A 285 17.62 -15.36 14.88
N TYR A 286 18.10 -14.93 16.04
CA TYR A 286 18.95 -13.76 16.20
C TYR A 286 20.22 -14.11 16.95
N ASN A 287 21.34 -13.56 16.50
CA ASN A 287 22.58 -13.46 17.25
C ASN A 287 23.22 -12.08 17.01
N GLU A 288 24.36 -11.81 17.60
CA GLU A 288 25.03 -10.50 17.51
C GLU A 288 25.30 -10.03 16.06
N LYS A 289 25.55 -10.98 15.15
CA LYS A 289 25.93 -10.67 13.76
C LYS A 289 24.88 -11.04 12.72
N ASP A 290 24.06 -12.04 13.01
CA ASP A 290 23.15 -12.62 12.04
C ASP A 290 21.70 -12.57 12.51
N GLN A 291 20.80 -12.40 11.55
CA GLN A 291 19.38 -12.56 11.70
C GLN A 291 18.87 -13.44 10.56
N LEU A 292 18.35 -14.61 10.90
CA LEU A 292 17.74 -15.56 9.95
C LEU A 292 16.25 -15.66 10.24
N THR A 293 15.43 -15.43 9.21
CA THR A 293 13.98 -15.61 9.29
C THR A 293 13.52 -16.56 8.21
N LEU A 294 12.74 -17.57 8.59
CA LEU A 294 12.10 -18.53 7.69
C LEU A 294 10.58 -18.30 7.79
N ILE A 295 9.93 -18.26 6.66
CA ILE A 295 8.46 -18.14 6.56
C ILE A 295 7.94 -19.19 5.59
N ALA A 296 6.82 -19.83 5.94
CA ALA A 296 6.02 -20.63 5.02
C ALA A 296 4.54 -20.39 5.31
N ASN A 297 3.77 -20.13 4.29
CA ASN A 297 2.33 -20.04 4.41
C ASN A 297 1.63 -20.68 3.19
N GLY A 298 0.40 -21.09 3.37
CA GLY A 298 -0.45 -21.56 2.30
C GLY A 298 -1.90 -21.52 2.73
N GLN A 299 -2.78 -21.05 1.84
CA GLN A 299 -4.21 -20.96 2.13
C GLN A 299 -5.05 -20.86 0.87
N ASN A 300 -6.32 -21.24 0.98
CA ASN A 300 -7.34 -21.02 -0.05
C ASN A 300 -8.50 -20.13 0.43
N ALA A 301 -8.45 -19.67 1.68
CA ALA A 301 -9.40 -18.73 2.26
C ALA A 301 -8.72 -17.87 3.32
N SER A 302 -9.22 -16.67 3.54
CA SER A 302 -8.84 -15.83 4.67
C SER A 302 -9.45 -16.39 5.96
N ASP A 303 -8.74 -16.25 7.09
CA ASP A 303 -9.24 -16.71 8.39
C ASP A 303 -9.90 -15.53 9.13
N PRO A 304 -11.23 -15.52 9.27
CA PRO A 304 -11.95 -14.44 9.92
C PRO A 304 -11.62 -14.27 11.42
N GLY A 305 -11.16 -15.36 12.07
CA GLY A 305 -10.82 -15.39 13.50
C GLY A 305 -9.36 -15.09 13.81
N GLY A 306 -8.54 -14.89 12.82
CA GLY A 306 -7.10 -14.72 13.02
C GLY A 306 -6.62 -13.27 13.02
N SER A 307 -6.07 -12.77 14.13
CA SER A 307 -5.09 -11.70 14.05
C SER A 307 -3.90 -12.21 13.23
N GLY A 308 -3.70 -11.71 12.03
CA GLY A 308 -2.63 -12.12 11.13
C GLY A 308 -3.02 -13.13 10.07
N SER A 309 -3.98 -12.78 9.21
CA SER A 309 -4.19 -13.50 7.96
C SER A 309 -3.05 -13.18 6.98
N SER A 310 -2.57 -14.21 6.31
CA SER A 310 -1.68 -14.23 5.14
C SER A 310 -0.59 -13.16 5.06
N VAL A 311 0.64 -13.59 5.23
CA VAL A 311 1.81 -12.79 4.81
C VAL A 311 1.79 -12.71 3.29
N PHE A 312 1.28 -11.61 2.75
CA PHE A 312 1.59 -11.22 1.39
C PHE A 312 2.90 -10.44 1.44
N ILE A 313 3.95 -10.98 0.87
CA ILE A 313 5.14 -10.18 0.58
C ILE A 313 4.81 -9.47 -0.72
N SER A 314 4.51 -8.19 -0.64
CA SER A 314 4.50 -7.32 -1.81
C SER A 314 5.94 -7.13 -2.24
N VAL A 315 6.30 -7.69 -3.39
CA VAL A 315 7.51 -7.26 -4.10
C VAL A 315 7.09 -6.01 -4.88
N GLU A 316 7.83 -4.94 -4.78
CA GLU A 316 7.49 -3.58 -5.25
C GLU A 316 6.92 -3.48 -6.69
N ASP A 317 7.14 -4.48 -7.53
CA ASP A 317 6.65 -4.52 -8.92
C ASP A 317 5.30 -5.27 -9.09
N ASP A 318 4.72 -5.85 -8.03
CA ASP A 318 3.56 -6.74 -8.13
C ASP A 318 2.25 -6.12 -7.62
N LEU A 319 2.28 -4.90 -7.07
CA LEU A 319 1.09 -4.20 -6.56
C LEU A 319 0.03 -3.98 -7.65
N GLU A 320 0.43 -3.60 -8.86
CA GLU A 320 -0.51 -3.44 -9.99
C GLU A 320 -1.15 -4.76 -10.41
N MET A 321 -0.43 -5.88 -10.29
CA MET A 321 -0.95 -7.20 -10.67
C MET A 321 -1.82 -7.81 -9.57
N LEU A 322 -1.54 -7.52 -8.30
CA LEU A 322 -2.36 -7.98 -7.17
C LEU A 322 -3.68 -7.20 -7.06
N ASP A 323 -3.67 -5.91 -7.32
CA ASP A 323 -4.89 -5.10 -7.42
C ASP A 323 -5.74 -5.52 -8.62
N ALA A 324 -5.14 -5.75 -9.78
CA ALA A 324 -5.84 -6.27 -10.95
C ALA A 324 -6.42 -7.68 -10.70
N LEU A 325 -5.71 -8.54 -9.95
CA LEU A 325 -6.17 -9.89 -9.61
C LEU A 325 -7.25 -9.90 -8.52
N SER A 326 -7.21 -8.95 -7.57
CA SER A 326 -8.27 -8.78 -6.57
C SER A 326 -9.57 -8.27 -7.18
N LEU A 327 -9.47 -7.47 -8.26
CA LEU A 327 -10.60 -6.96 -9.03
C LEU A 327 -11.28 -8.02 -9.91
N LEU A 328 -10.62 -9.15 -10.17
CA LEU A 328 -11.17 -10.20 -11.05
C LEU A 328 -12.12 -11.18 -10.34
N GLY A 329 -12.21 -11.12 -9.01
CA GLY A 329 -13.03 -12.06 -8.22
C GLY A 329 -12.55 -13.52 -8.32
N GLY A 330 -13.23 -14.41 -7.62
CA GLY A 330 -12.99 -15.84 -7.70
C GLY A 330 -12.26 -16.45 -6.51
N MET A 331 -11.92 -17.74 -6.59
CA MET A 331 -11.18 -18.44 -5.55
C MET A 331 -9.69 -18.47 -5.84
N LYS A 332 -8.91 -18.12 -4.84
CA LYS A 332 -7.46 -18.08 -4.94
C LYS A 332 -6.82 -18.98 -3.88
N THR A 333 -6.04 -19.94 -4.32
CA THR A 333 -5.13 -20.71 -3.47
C THR A 333 -3.74 -20.13 -3.59
N THR A 334 -3.13 -19.78 -2.48
CA THR A 334 -1.75 -19.24 -2.45
C THR A 334 -0.88 -20.08 -1.53
N ALA A 335 0.38 -20.23 -1.90
CA ALA A 335 1.40 -20.76 -1.01
C ALA A 335 2.69 -19.98 -1.21
N MET A 336 3.41 -19.76 -0.12
CA MET A 336 4.70 -19.07 -0.12
C MET A 336 5.65 -19.78 0.83
N ALA A 337 6.91 -19.87 0.45
CA ALA A 337 8.00 -20.23 1.34
C ALA A 337 9.17 -19.26 1.10
N GLY A 338 9.82 -18.81 2.17
CA GLY A 338 10.91 -17.86 2.04
C GLY A 338 11.90 -17.91 3.20
N ALA A 339 13.11 -17.48 2.90
CA ALA A 339 14.18 -17.30 3.86
C ALA A 339 14.84 -15.94 3.65
N ASN A 340 15.11 -15.25 4.74
CA ASN A 340 15.85 -13.99 4.75
C ASN A 340 17.00 -14.09 5.77
N LEU A 341 18.19 -13.73 5.32
CA LEU A 341 19.41 -13.68 6.13
C LEU A 341 20.00 -12.27 6.08
N ASN A 342 20.08 -11.61 7.21
CA ASN A 342 20.87 -10.39 7.38
C ASN A 342 22.14 -10.72 8.15
N SER A 343 23.31 -10.27 7.69
CA SER A 343 24.57 -10.65 8.29
C SER A 343 25.59 -9.51 8.26
N ASP A 344 26.31 -9.37 9.39
CA ASP A 344 27.40 -8.42 9.59
C ASP A 344 28.79 -9.10 9.58
N ARG A 345 28.89 -10.33 9.08
CA ARG A 345 30.15 -11.11 9.10
C ARG A 345 31.19 -10.60 8.13
N ILE A 346 30.76 -9.97 7.03
CA ILE A 346 31.68 -9.35 6.06
C ILE A 346 32.19 -8.04 6.67
N LYS A 347 33.50 -7.97 6.93
CA LYS A 347 34.10 -6.80 7.58
C LYS A 347 33.81 -5.51 6.82
N GLY A 348 33.20 -4.53 7.48
CA GLY A 348 32.88 -3.22 6.91
C GLY A 348 31.66 -3.20 5.97
N MET A 349 30.94 -4.31 5.85
CA MET A 349 29.76 -4.43 5.00
C MET A 349 28.55 -4.94 5.79
N GLU A 350 27.38 -4.48 5.40
CA GLU A 350 26.08 -5.08 5.73
C GLU A 350 25.66 -5.95 4.55
N SER A 351 25.27 -7.18 4.79
CA SER A 351 24.77 -8.08 3.76
C SER A 351 23.39 -8.59 4.08
N SER A 352 22.52 -8.64 3.09
CA SER A 352 21.22 -9.25 3.15
C SER A 352 21.02 -10.18 1.96
N ALA A 353 20.51 -11.38 2.22
CA ALA A 353 20.16 -12.33 1.18
C ALA A 353 18.75 -12.85 1.44
N SER A 354 17.98 -12.99 0.37
CA SER A 354 16.64 -13.53 0.48
C SER A 354 16.29 -14.43 -0.68
N VAL A 355 15.55 -15.49 -0.40
CA VAL A 355 14.95 -16.38 -1.39
C VAL A 355 13.49 -16.56 -1.06
N SER A 356 12.62 -16.47 -2.06
CA SER A 356 11.21 -16.76 -1.90
C SER A 356 10.68 -17.60 -3.07
N TYR A 357 9.78 -18.50 -2.75
CA TYR A 357 8.93 -19.22 -3.69
C TYR A 357 7.50 -18.84 -3.43
N ASN A 358 6.78 -18.44 -4.47
CA ASN A 358 5.37 -18.08 -4.41
C ASN A 358 4.60 -18.93 -5.42
N PHE A 359 3.51 -19.53 -4.97
CA PHE A 359 2.55 -20.25 -5.76
C PHE A 359 1.19 -19.57 -5.67
N SER A 360 0.50 -19.45 -6.81
CA SER A 360 -0.88 -18.97 -6.86
C SER A 360 -1.66 -19.82 -7.86
N ASP A 361 -2.82 -20.27 -7.48
CA ASP A 361 -3.81 -20.97 -8.32
C ASP A 361 -5.16 -20.27 -8.13
N GLN A 362 -5.71 -19.70 -9.20
CA GLN A 362 -6.92 -18.90 -9.16
C GLN A 362 -7.94 -19.44 -10.14
N ILE A 363 -9.18 -19.54 -9.71
CA ILE A 363 -10.35 -19.69 -10.56
C ILE A 363 -11.09 -18.38 -10.59
N SER A 364 -11.38 -17.87 -11.75
CA SER A 364 -12.13 -16.63 -11.95
C SER A 364 -13.32 -16.87 -12.86
N GLY A 365 -14.37 -16.09 -12.63
CA GLY A 365 -15.55 -16.04 -13.46
C GLY A 365 -16.10 -14.63 -13.44
N THR A 366 -16.46 -14.13 -14.61
CA THR A 366 -16.99 -12.77 -14.79
C THR A 366 -18.08 -12.76 -15.84
N ARG A 367 -19.21 -12.18 -15.49
CA ARG A 367 -20.28 -11.84 -16.44
C ARG A 367 -20.27 -10.33 -16.68
N THR A 368 -20.34 -9.94 -17.94
CA THR A 368 -20.40 -8.54 -18.36
C THR A 368 -21.64 -8.26 -19.16
N ALA A 369 -22.26 -7.10 -18.94
CA ALA A 369 -23.29 -6.55 -19.79
C ALA A 369 -22.80 -5.15 -20.18
N ARG A 370 -22.60 -4.92 -21.48
CA ARG A 370 -22.06 -3.67 -22.02
C ARG A 370 -23.05 -3.06 -23.01
N GLU A 371 -23.29 -1.78 -22.85
CA GLU A 371 -23.99 -0.94 -23.79
C GLU A 371 -22.99 0.01 -24.44
N SER A 372 -22.82 -0.09 -25.78
CA SER A 372 -21.92 0.78 -26.53
C SER A 372 -22.60 2.07 -26.88
N MET A 373 -22.00 3.20 -26.52
CA MET A 373 -22.55 4.54 -26.83
C MET A 373 -22.19 4.94 -28.26
N LEU A 374 -23.16 4.85 -29.17
CA LEU A 374 -23.01 5.27 -30.55
C LEU A 374 -23.74 6.62 -30.72
N VAL A 375 -22.99 7.68 -30.97
CA VAL A 375 -23.56 9.03 -31.15
C VAL A 375 -24.38 9.08 -32.43
N GLY A 376 -25.69 9.34 -32.32
CA GLY A 376 -26.58 9.46 -33.46
C GLY A 376 -27.14 8.14 -34.04
N GLU A 377 -26.79 7.00 -33.41
CA GLU A 377 -27.32 5.68 -33.79
C GLU A 377 -27.85 4.93 -32.57
N ASN A 378 -28.57 3.83 -32.80
CA ASN A 378 -29.00 2.95 -31.72
C ASN A 378 -27.81 2.25 -31.06
N PRO A 379 -27.78 2.13 -29.71
CA PRO A 379 -26.70 1.45 -28.99
C PRO A 379 -26.63 -0.05 -29.34
N LEU A 380 -25.46 -0.65 -29.16
CA LEU A 380 -25.26 -2.07 -29.24
C LEU A 380 -25.12 -2.64 -27.82
N PHE A 381 -25.71 -3.80 -27.56
CA PHE A 381 -25.68 -4.50 -26.28
C PHE A 381 -24.84 -5.76 -26.38
N THR A 382 -23.73 -5.81 -25.65
CA THR A 382 -22.84 -6.98 -25.61
C THR A 382 -22.94 -7.66 -24.27
N ASN A 383 -23.38 -8.91 -24.25
CA ASN A 383 -23.35 -9.77 -23.07
C ASN A 383 -22.18 -10.73 -23.17
N GLY A 384 -21.37 -10.79 -22.12
CA GLY A 384 -20.16 -11.60 -22.07
C GLY A 384 -20.11 -12.48 -20.82
N LEU A 385 -19.59 -13.70 -20.99
CA LEU A 385 -19.23 -14.63 -19.91
C LEU A 385 -17.78 -15.05 -20.09
N THR A 386 -16.96 -14.72 -19.12
CA THR A 386 -15.55 -15.14 -19.10
C THR A 386 -15.32 -16.01 -17.88
N SER A 387 -14.77 -17.20 -18.07
CA SER A 387 -14.34 -18.07 -17.00
C SER A 387 -12.91 -18.56 -17.25
N GLY A 388 -12.17 -18.88 -16.20
CA GLY A 388 -10.81 -19.34 -16.40
C GLY A 388 -10.10 -19.74 -15.13
N THR A 389 -8.95 -20.38 -15.35
CA THR A 389 -8.00 -20.75 -14.30
C THR A 389 -6.64 -20.14 -14.60
N SER A 390 -5.94 -19.73 -13.57
CA SER A 390 -4.58 -19.22 -13.69
C SER A 390 -3.71 -19.78 -12.58
N ARG A 391 -2.63 -20.45 -12.95
CA ARG A 391 -1.64 -20.98 -12.03
C ARG A 391 -0.30 -20.33 -12.28
N SER A 392 0.35 -19.88 -11.23
CA SER A 392 1.70 -19.29 -11.33
C SER A 392 2.63 -19.80 -10.23
N ASN A 393 3.90 -19.99 -10.60
CA ASN A 393 5.00 -20.34 -9.72
C ASN A 393 6.09 -19.30 -9.92
N ARG A 394 6.55 -18.68 -8.85
CA ARG A 394 7.60 -17.67 -8.88
C ARG A 394 8.69 -17.97 -7.87
N VAL A 395 9.92 -17.97 -8.31
CA VAL A 395 11.11 -17.99 -7.46
C VAL A 395 11.80 -16.64 -7.58
N SER A 396 12.08 -16.00 -6.46
CA SER A 396 12.84 -14.75 -6.42
C SER A 396 14.04 -14.90 -5.49
N VAL A 397 15.21 -14.43 -5.95
CA VAL A 397 16.43 -14.38 -5.16
C VAL A 397 16.97 -12.97 -5.20
N ASN A 398 17.12 -12.34 -4.04
CA ASN A 398 17.66 -11.00 -3.91
C ASN A 398 18.88 -11.05 -3.00
N PHE A 399 19.86 -10.24 -3.34
CA PHE A 399 21.05 -10.05 -2.53
C PHE A 399 21.34 -8.57 -2.41
N GLU A 400 21.77 -8.13 -1.25
CA GLU A 400 22.15 -6.75 -0.99
C GLU A 400 23.46 -6.72 -0.22
N LEU A 401 24.39 -5.89 -0.67
CA LEU A 401 25.65 -5.63 -0.02
C LEU A 401 25.86 -4.12 0.05
N ASN A 402 25.90 -3.58 1.27
CA ASN A 402 26.07 -2.17 1.54
C ASN A 402 27.30 -1.93 2.39
N ARG A 403 28.05 -0.86 2.09
CA ARG A 403 29.15 -0.42 2.95
C ARG A 403 28.61 0.21 4.24
N LYS A 404 29.15 -0.18 5.40
CA LYS A 404 28.77 0.37 6.73
C LYS A 404 29.28 1.79 6.95
N ASP A 405 30.55 2.03 6.68
CA ASP A 405 31.16 3.35 6.81
C ASP A 405 31.05 4.12 5.48
N THR A 406 30.04 4.96 5.39
CA THR A 406 29.75 5.79 4.22
C THR A 406 30.28 7.22 4.34
N ARG A 407 31.14 7.55 5.31
CA ARG A 407 31.62 8.94 5.50
C ARG A 407 32.34 9.51 4.28
N LYS A 408 33.18 8.72 3.60
CA LYS A 408 33.93 9.15 2.42
C LYS A 408 33.64 8.36 1.17
N ILE A 409 33.32 7.08 1.30
CA ILE A 409 33.08 6.17 0.17
C ILE A 409 31.80 5.39 0.43
N ASN A 410 30.89 5.41 -0.52
CA ASN A 410 29.70 4.57 -0.53
C ASN A 410 29.86 3.45 -1.57
N PHE A 411 29.28 2.30 -1.28
CA PHE A 411 29.14 1.19 -2.21
C PHE A 411 27.88 0.40 -1.89
N VAL A 412 27.08 0.16 -2.92
CA VAL A 412 25.84 -0.63 -2.86
C VAL A 412 25.81 -1.57 -4.05
N PHE A 413 25.53 -2.85 -3.80
CA PHE A 413 25.33 -3.86 -4.84
C PHE A 413 24.07 -4.64 -4.53
N ARG A 414 23.07 -4.58 -5.42
CA ARG A 414 21.74 -5.19 -5.25
C ARG A 414 21.34 -5.98 -6.50
N PRO A 415 21.82 -7.21 -6.72
CA PRO A 415 21.32 -8.09 -7.77
C PRO A 415 20.04 -8.78 -7.34
N ALA A 416 19.15 -8.99 -8.30
CA ALA A 416 17.91 -9.72 -8.14
C ALA A 416 17.69 -10.67 -9.32
N PHE A 417 17.26 -11.89 -9.02
CA PHE A 417 16.93 -12.91 -10.00
C PHE A 417 15.51 -13.39 -9.78
N ARG A 418 14.75 -13.48 -10.85
CA ARG A 418 13.36 -13.94 -10.80
C ARG A 418 13.13 -14.98 -11.90
N PHE A 419 12.56 -16.09 -11.51
CA PHE A 419 12.03 -17.10 -12.42
C PHE A 419 10.52 -17.21 -12.17
N ASN A 420 9.75 -17.14 -13.26
CA ASN A 420 8.30 -17.28 -13.20
C ASN A 420 7.84 -18.32 -14.23
N SER A 421 6.91 -19.19 -13.85
CA SER A 421 6.21 -20.12 -14.72
C SER A 421 4.72 -19.96 -14.49
N SER A 422 3.96 -19.72 -15.53
CA SER A 422 2.51 -19.57 -15.46
C SER A 422 1.82 -20.44 -16.49
N ALA A 423 0.62 -20.91 -16.15
CA ALA A 423 -0.29 -21.59 -17.04
C ALA A 423 -1.70 -21.05 -16.79
N SER A 424 -2.47 -20.78 -17.84
CA SER A 424 -3.83 -20.32 -17.72
C SER A 424 -4.72 -20.96 -18.78
N THR A 425 -5.98 -21.13 -18.41
CA THR A 425 -7.06 -21.45 -19.34
C THR A 425 -8.14 -20.40 -19.21
N SER A 426 -8.72 -20.00 -20.31
CA SER A 426 -9.87 -19.09 -20.31
C SER A 426 -10.85 -19.48 -21.38
N ARG A 427 -12.12 -19.28 -21.11
CA ARG A 427 -13.19 -19.31 -22.11
C ARG A 427 -13.93 -17.99 -22.03
N ASN A 428 -14.06 -17.38 -23.19
CA ASN A 428 -14.80 -16.12 -23.36
C ASN A 428 -15.93 -16.35 -24.35
N GLN A 429 -17.15 -16.08 -23.90
CA GLN A 429 -18.35 -16.14 -24.73
C GLN A 429 -18.96 -14.76 -24.72
N SER A 430 -19.23 -14.20 -25.88
CA SER A 430 -19.93 -12.90 -25.96
C SER A 430 -20.85 -12.88 -27.16
N THR A 431 -21.96 -12.17 -26.99
CA THR A 431 -22.97 -11.94 -28.04
C THR A 431 -23.34 -10.48 -28.01
N THR A 432 -23.34 -9.86 -29.16
CA THR A 432 -23.77 -8.47 -29.40
C THR A 432 -25.10 -8.43 -30.13
N THR A 433 -26.05 -7.69 -29.58
CA THR A 433 -27.39 -7.51 -30.15
C THR A 433 -27.66 -6.03 -30.40
N ASP A 434 -28.59 -5.74 -31.27
CA ASP A 434 -29.16 -4.41 -31.45
C ASP A 434 -30.29 -4.11 -30.45
N VAL A 435 -30.93 -2.95 -30.56
CA VAL A 435 -32.07 -2.52 -29.73
C VAL A 435 -33.32 -3.38 -29.85
N LEU A 436 -33.46 -4.15 -30.93
CA LEU A 436 -34.56 -5.08 -31.15
C LEU A 436 -34.28 -6.47 -30.60
N GLY A 437 -33.03 -6.68 -30.09
CA GLY A 437 -32.54 -7.95 -29.60
C GLY A 437 -32.07 -8.89 -30.73
N GLU A 438 -31.95 -8.39 -31.97
CA GLU A 438 -31.38 -9.16 -33.06
C GLU A 438 -29.88 -9.30 -32.89
N GLU A 439 -29.37 -10.52 -33.05
CA GLU A 439 -27.95 -10.81 -32.92
C GLU A 439 -27.18 -10.31 -34.13
N ILE A 440 -26.16 -9.47 -33.86
CA ILE A 440 -25.30 -8.88 -34.89
C ILE A 440 -24.02 -9.70 -35.04
N ASN A 441 -23.33 -9.96 -33.90
CA ASN A 441 -22.11 -10.73 -33.88
C ASN A 441 -21.91 -11.42 -32.53
N GLY A 442 -20.95 -12.31 -32.49
CA GLY A 442 -20.51 -12.93 -31.22
C GLY A 442 -19.25 -13.76 -31.36
N THR A 443 -18.77 -14.21 -30.24
CA THR A 443 -17.59 -15.09 -30.16
C THR A 443 -17.74 -16.11 -29.04
N ASP A 444 -17.22 -17.31 -29.28
CA ASP A 444 -16.96 -18.34 -28.27
C ASP A 444 -15.50 -18.77 -28.46
N ALA A 445 -14.66 -18.36 -27.56
CA ALA A 445 -13.21 -18.54 -27.64
C ALA A 445 -12.65 -19.24 -26.40
N GLY A 446 -12.08 -20.41 -26.58
CA GLY A 446 -11.25 -21.12 -25.61
C GLY A 446 -9.77 -20.84 -25.83
N LYS A 447 -9.05 -20.49 -24.80
CA LYS A 447 -7.60 -20.28 -24.85
C LYS A 447 -6.91 -21.00 -23.70
N SER A 448 -5.85 -21.72 -24.00
CA SER A 448 -4.91 -22.23 -23.01
C SER A 448 -3.53 -21.68 -23.30
N SER A 449 -2.82 -21.23 -22.27
CA SER A 449 -1.48 -20.70 -22.43
C SER A 449 -0.57 -21.16 -21.30
N SER A 450 0.70 -21.34 -21.64
CA SER A 450 1.78 -21.53 -20.68
C SER A 450 2.93 -20.61 -21.00
N SER A 451 3.59 -20.10 -19.99
CA SER A 451 4.78 -19.27 -20.17
C SER A 451 5.81 -19.50 -19.07
N ARG A 452 7.08 -19.30 -19.43
CA ARG A 452 8.20 -19.30 -18.50
C ARG A 452 9.01 -18.03 -18.75
N SER A 453 9.38 -17.35 -17.69
CA SER A 453 10.23 -16.17 -17.81
C SER A 453 11.36 -16.19 -16.80
N PHE A 454 12.48 -15.66 -17.21
CA PHE A 454 13.65 -15.41 -16.37
C PHE A 454 13.99 -13.93 -16.45
N GLN A 455 14.25 -13.34 -15.29
CA GLN A 455 14.68 -11.95 -15.17
C GLN A 455 15.92 -11.89 -14.28
N ALA A 456 16.93 -11.16 -14.74
CA ALA A 456 18.09 -10.76 -13.94
C ALA A 456 18.16 -9.24 -13.95
N SER A 457 18.05 -8.63 -12.79
CA SER A 457 18.07 -7.18 -12.63
C SER A 457 18.96 -6.77 -11.47
N GLY A 458 19.34 -5.52 -11.41
CA GLY A 458 20.06 -5.05 -10.26
C GLY A 458 20.58 -3.63 -10.40
N ARG A 459 21.15 -3.17 -9.29
CA ARG A 459 21.75 -1.86 -9.13
C ARG A 459 23.15 -1.99 -8.55
N ILE A 460 24.09 -1.29 -9.14
CA ILE A 460 25.44 -1.07 -8.63
C ILE A 460 25.61 0.42 -8.43
N SER A 461 25.85 0.87 -7.22
CA SER A 461 26.06 2.27 -6.93
C SER A 461 27.34 2.45 -6.13
N GLY A 462 28.12 3.44 -6.52
CA GLY A 462 29.35 3.79 -5.83
C GLY A 462 29.57 5.30 -5.84
N GLY A 463 30.22 5.82 -4.83
CA GLY A 463 30.47 7.25 -4.76
C GLY A 463 31.60 7.59 -3.82
N VAL A 464 32.13 8.79 -4.03
CA VAL A 464 33.13 9.44 -3.18
C VAL A 464 32.63 10.81 -2.72
N ARG A 465 32.91 11.16 -1.47
CA ARG A 465 32.50 12.41 -0.85
C ARG A 465 33.70 13.15 -0.27
N ASP A 466 33.55 14.46 -0.08
CA ASP A 466 34.58 15.35 0.48
C ASP A 466 35.85 15.40 -0.38
N ILE A 467 35.69 15.40 -1.69
CA ILE A 467 36.76 15.46 -2.67
C ILE A 467 37.37 16.86 -2.71
N GLY A 468 38.45 17.08 -1.97
CA GLY A 468 39.14 18.36 -1.89
C GLY A 468 38.37 19.49 -1.20
N LYS A 469 37.07 19.33 -1.02
CA LYS A 469 36.16 20.29 -0.36
C LYS A 469 35.06 19.50 0.35
N GLU A 470 34.71 19.93 1.56
CA GLU A 470 33.63 19.33 2.34
C GLU A 470 32.31 19.33 1.55
N ARG A 471 31.54 18.24 1.63
CA ARG A 471 30.26 18.01 0.95
C ARG A 471 30.33 17.87 -0.59
N ARG A 472 31.48 18.05 -1.22
CA ARG A 472 31.65 17.76 -2.64
C ARG A 472 31.53 16.25 -2.87
N SER A 473 30.68 15.83 -3.79
CA SER A 473 30.45 14.39 -4.05
C SER A 473 30.38 14.06 -5.53
N LEU A 474 30.81 12.85 -5.84
CA LEU A 474 30.68 12.24 -7.16
C LEU A 474 30.11 10.85 -6.97
N ASN A 475 29.00 10.53 -7.67
CA ASN A 475 28.32 9.25 -7.56
C ASN A 475 28.07 8.67 -8.95
N LEU A 476 28.24 7.37 -9.06
CA LEU A 476 27.92 6.58 -10.25
C LEU A 476 26.94 5.48 -9.83
N THR A 477 25.83 5.40 -10.54
CA THR A 477 24.85 4.32 -10.40
C THR A 477 24.65 3.63 -11.73
N VAL A 478 24.69 2.31 -11.77
CA VAL A 478 24.37 1.49 -12.93
C VAL A 478 23.20 0.58 -12.58
N ASN A 479 22.16 0.65 -13.39
CA ASN A 479 20.99 -0.22 -13.30
C ASN A 479 20.97 -1.14 -14.54
N TYR A 480 20.64 -2.40 -14.34
CA TYR A 480 20.47 -3.35 -15.43
C TYR A 480 19.23 -4.21 -15.21
N ASN A 481 18.60 -4.57 -16.33
CA ASN A 481 17.46 -5.49 -16.33
C ASN A 481 17.49 -6.32 -17.61
N PHE A 482 17.64 -7.63 -17.48
CA PHE A 482 17.58 -8.58 -18.57
C PHE A 482 16.43 -9.54 -18.31
N ASN A 483 15.51 -9.64 -19.24
CA ASN A 483 14.44 -10.61 -19.17
C ASN A 483 14.32 -11.42 -20.45
N ARG A 484 13.84 -12.63 -20.31
CA ARG A 484 13.48 -13.53 -21.41
C ARG A 484 12.24 -14.31 -21.00
N SER A 485 11.27 -14.34 -21.90
CA SER A 485 10.08 -15.16 -21.76
C SER A 485 9.91 -16.07 -22.96
N LEU A 486 9.39 -17.26 -22.72
CA LEU A 486 9.00 -18.24 -23.73
C LEU A 486 7.62 -18.75 -23.32
N GLY A 487 6.72 -18.89 -24.28
CA GLY A 487 5.38 -19.37 -24.01
C GLY A 487 4.79 -20.07 -25.22
N GLU A 488 3.79 -20.87 -24.93
CA GLU A 488 2.95 -21.56 -25.89
C GLU A 488 1.50 -21.24 -25.59
N SER A 489 0.68 -21.04 -26.60
CA SER A 489 -0.75 -20.95 -26.43
C SER A 489 -1.51 -21.62 -27.55
N ARG A 490 -2.68 -22.15 -27.18
CA ARG A 490 -3.63 -22.73 -28.12
C ARG A 490 -4.91 -21.96 -28.01
N GLU A 491 -5.48 -21.63 -29.13
CA GLU A 491 -6.74 -20.92 -29.24
C GLU A 491 -7.68 -21.71 -30.16
N ASP A 492 -8.89 -21.98 -29.64
CA ASP A 492 -10.01 -22.53 -30.39
C ASP A 492 -11.16 -21.56 -30.24
N SER A 493 -11.53 -20.89 -31.34
CA SER A 493 -12.57 -19.89 -31.33
C SER A 493 -13.48 -19.97 -32.53
N ARG A 494 -14.71 -19.52 -32.32
CA ARG A 494 -15.74 -19.33 -33.35
C ARG A 494 -16.24 -17.91 -33.20
N THR A 495 -16.08 -17.12 -34.24
CA THR A 495 -16.63 -15.78 -34.32
C THR A 495 -17.68 -15.77 -35.43
N TRP A 496 -18.78 -15.12 -35.17
CA TRP A 496 -19.85 -15.03 -36.17
C TRP A 496 -20.33 -13.60 -36.36
N TYR A 497 -20.71 -13.29 -37.56
CA TYR A 497 -21.25 -12.03 -38.01
C TYR A 497 -22.54 -12.35 -38.80
N GLY A 498 -23.70 -12.13 -38.18
CA GLY A 498 -24.95 -12.61 -38.72
C GLY A 498 -24.91 -14.14 -38.97
N ALA A 499 -25.13 -14.56 -40.24
CA ALA A 499 -25.09 -15.98 -40.62
C ALA A 499 -23.68 -16.53 -40.90
N THR A 500 -22.66 -15.68 -40.99
CA THR A 500 -21.28 -16.08 -41.33
C THR A 500 -20.52 -16.50 -40.09
N VAL A 501 -20.03 -17.73 -40.03
CA VAL A 501 -19.23 -18.28 -38.92
C VAL A 501 -17.80 -18.47 -39.38
N THR A 502 -16.87 -17.89 -38.66
CA THR A 502 -15.43 -18.02 -38.91
C THR A 502 -14.79 -18.81 -37.76
N PRO A 503 -14.46 -20.11 -37.95
CA PRO A 503 -13.73 -20.87 -36.98
C PRO A 503 -12.22 -20.54 -37.05
N ARG A 504 -11.57 -20.50 -35.90
CA ARG A 504 -10.12 -20.31 -35.77
C ARG A 504 -9.57 -21.31 -34.77
N ASN A 505 -8.62 -22.14 -35.20
CA ASN A 505 -7.89 -23.08 -34.34
C ASN A 505 -6.39 -22.88 -34.63
N LEU A 506 -5.71 -22.25 -33.68
CA LEU A 506 -4.33 -21.84 -33.85
C LEU A 506 -3.49 -22.24 -32.63
N HIS A 507 -2.26 -22.63 -32.91
CA HIS A 507 -1.20 -22.76 -31.94
C HIS A 507 -0.21 -21.63 -32.11
N TYR A 508 0.24 -21.05 -31.00
CA TYR A 508 1.23 -19.96 -30.99
C TYR A 508 2.43 -20.33 -30.13
N ASP A 509 3.62 -20.13 -30.69
CA ASP A 509 4.85 -20.04 -29.94
C ASP A 509 5.20 -18.57 -29.73
N THR A 510 5.39 -18.18 -28.49
CA THR A 510 5.67 -16.78 -28.12
C THR A 510 7.03 -16.65 -27.46
N GLY A 511 7.78 -15.62 -27.85
CA GLY A 511 9.06 -15.28 -27.26
C GLY A 511 9.11 -13.79 -26.91
N GLY A 512 9.57 -13.49 -25.71
CA GLY A 512 9.82 -12.12 -25.28
C GLY A 512 11.28 -11.95 -24.84
N SER A 513 11.89 -10.84 -25.17
CA SER A 513 13.21 -10.46 -24.67
C SER A 513 13.26 -8.99 -24.31
N GLY A 514 13.86 -8.68 -23.19
CA GLY A 514 14.11 -7.30 -22.76
C GLY A 514 15.53 -7.18 -22.23
N LYS A 515 16.21 -6.13 -22.67
CA LYS A 515 17.52 -5.75 -22.16
C LYS A 515 17.50 -4.27 -21.85
N MET A 516 17.92 -3.91 -20.66
CA MET A 516 18.06 -2.51 -20.25
C MET A 516 19.35 -2.36 -19.48
N VAL A 517 20.13 -1.35 -19.86
CA VAL A 517 21.28 -0.87 -19.11
C VAL A 517 21.18 0.63 -19.03
N GLY A 518 21.22 1.16 -17.80
CA GLY A 518 21.21 2.60 -17.55
C GLY A 518 22.33 2.98 -16.60
N GLY A 519 22.94 4.13 -16.84
CA GLY A 519 23.96 4.72 -15.98
C GLY A 519 23.59 6.14 -15.61
N GLU A 520 23.81 6.50 -14.33
CA GLU A 520 23.65 7.84 -13.82
C GLU A 520 24.95 8.29 -13.18
N LEU A 521 25.49 9.39 -13.65
CA LEU A 521 26.60 10.10 -13.03
C LEU A 521 26.09 11.39 -12.43
N SER A 522 26.30 11.59 -11.14
CA SER A 522 25.88 12.78 -10.44
C SER A 522 27.06 13.42 -9.69
N TYR A 523 27.19 14.73 -9.84
CA TYR A 523 28.23 15.53 -9.20
C TYR A 523 27.59 16.69 -8.45
N LEU A 524 28.03 16.92 -7.20
CA LEU A 524 27.62 18.05 -6.37
C LEU A 524 28.82 18.96 -6.06
N GLU A 525 28.72 20.22 -6.48
CA GLU A 525 29.63 21.31 -6.08
C GLU A 525 28.97 22.17 -5.00
N PRO A 526 29.42 22.10 -3.74
CA PRO A 526 28.91 22.92 -2.67
C PRO A 526 29.49 24.35 -2.74
N PHE A 527 28.65 25.34 -2.50
CA PHE A 527 29.08 26.75 -2.31
C PHE A 527 28.35 27.38 -1.13
N GLY A 528 29.10 28.11 -0.31
CA GLY A 528 28.58 28.56 0.98
C GLY A 528 28.22 27.38 1.91
N GLN A 529 27.47 27.70 2.97
CA GLN A 529 27.16 26.72 4.01
C GLN A 529 26.02 25.77 3.63
N TYR A 530 25.05 26.23 2.86
CA TYR A 530 23.79 25.53 2.63
C TYR A 530 23.48 25.28 1.15
N TRP A 531 24.18 25.93 0.22
CA TRP A 531 23.93 25.89 -1.21
C TRP A 531 24.78 24.85 -1.93
N GLY A 532 24.29 24.35 -3.04
CA GLY A 532 25.02 23.46 -3.95
C GLY A 532 24.48 23.50 -5.36
N LEU A 533 25.34 23.24 -6.33
CA LEU A 533 24.99 23.03 -7.72
C LEU A 533 25.23 21.56 -8.05
N ALA A 534 24.18 20.84 -8.47
CA ALA A 534 24.26 19.46 -8.88
C ALA A 534 24.14 19.34 -10.40
N ALA A 535 25.06 18.58 -11.00
CA ALA A 535 24.98 18.16 -12.38
C ALA A 535 24.72 16.65 -12.43
N ILE A 536 23.68 16.24 -13.15
CA ILE A 536 23.24 14.84 -13.23
C ILE A 536 23.14 14.48 -14.70
N VAL A 537 23.80 13.39 -15.10
CA VAL A 537 23.72 12.81 -16.45
C VAL A 537 23.25 11.37 -16.31
N ASN A 538 22.14 11.07 -16.97
CA ASN A 538 21.57 9.72 -17.01
C ASN A 538 21.51 9.26 -18.47
N ALA A 539 22.10 8.11 -18.77
CA ALA A 539 22.02 7.44 -20.06
C ALA A 539 21.37 6.08 -19.91
N ARG A 540 20.39 5.76 -20.73
CA ARG A 540 19.69 4.48 -20.71
C ARG A 540 19.49 3.93 -22.12
N TRP A 541 19.96 2.73 -22.33
CA TRP A 541 19.66 1.92 -23.49
C TRP A 541 18.69 0.81 -23.11
N GLN A 542 17.68 0.62 -23.94
CA GLN A 542 16.69 -0.43 -23.76
C GLN A 542 16.37 -1.07 -25.10
N GLN A 543 16.34 -2.39 -25.12
CA GLN A 543 15.90 -3.18 -26.27
C GLN A 543 14.78 -4.10 -25.80
N ARG A 544 13.67 -4.13 -26.54
CA ARG A 544 12.57 -5.09 -26.36
C ARG A 544 12.34 -5.82 -27.66
N GLY A 545 12.13 -7.13 -27.58
CA GLY A 545 11.75 -7.98 -28.69
C GLY A 545 10.58 -8.85 -28.31
N ASN A 546 9.60 -8.97 -29.21
CA ASN A 546 8.49 -9.90 -29.09
C ASN A 546 8.39 -10.70 -30.39
N ASP A 547 8.32 -12.01 -30.26
CA ASP A 547 8.15 -12.95 -31.36
C ASP A 547 6.85 -13.75 -31.09
N LYS A 548 6.00 -13.87 -32.09
CA LYS A 548 4.79 -14.71 -32.05
C LYS A 548 4.76 -15.49 -33.36
N ALA A 549 4.98 -16.76 -33.33
CA ALA A 549 4.83 -17.67 -34.44
C ALA A 549 3.49 -18.40 -34.32
N ALA A 550 2.65 -18.30 -35.33
CA ALA A 550 1.35 -18.94 -35.40
C ALA A 550 1.39 -20.16 -36.30
N PHE A 551 0.69 -21.20 -35.92
CA PHE A 551 0.54 -22.44 -36.65
C PHE A 551 -0.92 -22.81 -36.77
N ASN A 552 -1.32 -23.36 -37.92
CA ASN A 552 -2.62 -23.94 -38.15
C ASN A 552 -2.78 -25.27 -37.39
N ALA A 553 -4.00 -25.80 -37.34
CA ALA A 553 -4.29 -27.08 -36.69
C ALA A 553 -3.48 -28.27 -37.26
N ASP A 554 -3.10 -28.21 -38.53
CA ASP A 554 -2.26 -29.22 -39.22
C ASP A 554 -0.77 -29.04 -38.96
N GLY A 555 -0.38 -28.03 -38.17
CA GLY A 555 1.03 -27.72 -37.89
C GLY A 555 1.74 -26.86 -38.93
N SER A 556 1.05 -26.47 -40.03
CA SER A 556 1.62 -25.54 -41.02
C SER A 556 1.76 -24.13 -40.43
N ALA A 557 2.83 -23.43 -40.80
CA ALA A 557 3.03 -22.04 -40.34
C ALA A 557 1.96 -21.11 -40.90
N ASN A 558 1.48 -20.19 -40.06
CA ASN A 558 0.50 -19.20 -40.45
C ASN A 558 1.11 -17.80 -40.31
N ASP A 559 1.62 -17.26 -41.42
CA ASP A 559 2.26 -15.94 -41.44
C ASP A 559 1.30 -14.80 -41.19
N TYR A 560 -0.01 -14.99 -41.45
CA TYR A 560 -1.04 -13.98 -41.24
C TYR A 560 -1.23 -13.63 -39.75
N TYR A 561 -1.18 -14.64 -38.87
CA TYR A 561 -1.27 -14.45 -37.41
C TYR A 561 0.10 -14.40 -36.71
N SER A 562 1.18 -14.52 -37.46
CA SER A 562 2.54 -14.42 -36.95
C SER A 562 2.99 -12.95 -36.87
N SER A 563 3.75 -12.62 -35.83
CA SER A 563 4.32 -11.28 -35.71
C SER A 563 5.67 -11.32 -35.02
N ARG A 564 6.55 -10.41 -35.43
CA ARG A 564 7.83 -10.17 -34.77
C ARG A 564 8.02 -8.67 -34.64
N SER A 565 8.41 -8.22 -33.44
CA SER A 565 8.76 -6.82 -33.23
C SER A 565 10.03 -6.65 -32.42
N ARG A 566 10.78 -5.63 -32.73
CA ARG A 566 11.95 -5.20 -31.99
C ARG A 566 11.92 -3.69 -31.83
N ASN A 567 12.07 -3.23 -30.60
CA ASN A 567 12.16 -1.83 -30.25
C ASN A 567 13.54 -1.56 -29.61
N ASP A 568 14.31 -0.64 -30.18
CA ASP A 568 15.57 -0.15 -29.65
C ASP A 568 15.36 1.30 -29.20
N TYR A 569 15.50 1.56 -27.90
CA TYR A 569 15.28 2.86 -27.28
C TYR A 569 16.54 3.36 -26.60
N LEU A 570 16.93 4.60 -26.89
CA LEU A 570 18.05 5.30 -26.26
C LEU A 570 17.55 6.60 -25.64
N LEU A 571 17.90 6.82 -24.38
CA LEU A 571 17.62 8.04 -23.62
C LEU A 571 18.92 8.61 -23.09
N LEU A 572 19.12 9.91 -23.27
CA LEU A 572 20.16 10.68 -22.61
C LEU A 572 19.53 11.89 -21.92
N ASN A 573 19.59 11.92 -20.61
CA ASN A 573 19.12 13.02 -19.79
C ASN A 573 20.29 13.78 -19.17
N GLN A 574 20.25 15.09 -19.26
CA GLN A 574 21.19 15.98 -18.59
C GLN A 574 20.39 16.94 -17.75
N SER A 575 20.71 17.07 -16.48
CA SER A 575 20.05 18.04 -15.61
C SER A 575 21.04 18.86 -14.81
N LEU A 576 20.72 20.12 -14.66
CA LEU A 576 21.42 21.05 -13.80
C LEU A 576 20.44 21.52 -12.72
N GLN A 577 20.85 21.36 -11.47
CA GLN A 577 20.01 21.63 -10.30
C GLN A 577 20.75 22.55 -9.32
N MET A 578 20.14 23.64 -8.96
CA MET A 578 20.53 24.45 -7.83
C MET A 578 19.74 24.04 -6.60
N GLN A 579 20.41 23.84 -5.47
CA GLN A 579 19.77 23.38 -4.24
C GLN A 579 20.23 24.15 -3.01
N TYR A 580 19.30 24.27 -2.05
CA TYR A 580 19.53 24.76 -0.70
C TYR A 580 19.12 23.69 0.30
N ARG A 581 19.98 23.38 1.29
CA ARG A 581 19.69 22.40 2.34
C ARG A 581 20.14 22.92 3.69
N LYS A 582 19.21 23.01 4.62
CA LYS A 582 19.48 23.34 6.03
C LYS A 582 18.58 22.50 6.92
N GLU A 583 19.15 21.56 7.65
CA GLU A 583 18.40 20.61 8.48
C GLU A 583 17.34 19.86 7.63
N SER A 584 16.08 19.86 8.06
CA SER A 584 14.94 19.29 7.30
C SER A 584 14.39 20.20 6.20
N ASN A 585 14.89 21.44 6.07
CA ASN A 585 14.47 22.38 5.04
C ASN A 585 15.28 22.18 3.76
N GLN A 586 14.59 21.97 2.66
CA GLN A 586 15.19 21.75 1.34
C GLN A 586 14.44 22.56 0.29
N PHE A 587 15.20 23.17 -0.59
CA PHE A 587 14.69 23.83 -1.78
C PHE A 587 15.62 23.48 -2.95
N TYR A 588 15.05 23.06 -4.06
CA TYR A 588 15.81 22.90 -5.29
C TYR A 588 14.97 23.24 -6.52
N PHE A 589 15.64 23.74 -7.52
CA PHE A 589 15.07 23.91 -8.85
C PHE A 589 16.11 23.46 -9.88
N GLY A 590 15.63 22.92 -10.97
CA GLY A 590 16.49 22.44 -12.04
C GLY A 590 15.80 22.44 -13.38
N LEU A 591 16.62 22.26 -14.39
CA LEU A 591 16.20 22.08 -15.76
C LEU A 591 16.83 20.79 -16.28
N GLN A 592 15.99 19.91 -16.82
CA GLN A 592 16.39 18.68 -17.46
C GLN A 592 16.22 18.80 -18.96
N HIS A 593 17.22 18.37 -19.69
CA HIS A 593 17.18 18.19 -21.14
C HIS A 593 17.23 16.71 -21.45
N ALA A 594 16.15 16.17 -22.00
CA ALA A 594 16.01 14.80 -22.41
C ALA A 594 16.17 14.66 -23.93
N GLN A 595 17.03 13.78 -24.34
CA GLN A 595 17.25 13.37 -25.74
C GLN A 595 16.84 11.93 -25.87
N THR A 596 15.88 11.66 -26.76
CA THR A 596 15.38 10.29 -26.96
C THR A 596 15.46 9.89 -28.43
N ARG A 597 15.80 8.64 -28.67
CA ARG A 597 15.74 8.01 -29.99
C ARG A 597 15.06 6.67 -29.86
N ASN A 598 14.06 6.41 -30.70
CA ASN A 598 13.29 5.19 -30.71
C ASN A 598 13.23 4.60 -32.13
N GLU A 599 13.64 3.34 -32.30
CA GLU A 599 13.56 2.60 -33.53
C GLU A 599 12.72 1.35 -33.33
N VAL A 600 11.70 1.19 -34.18
CA VAL A 600 10.81 0.03 -34.14
C VAL A 600 10.91 -0.72 -35.47
N ARG A 601 11.21 -2.00 -35.42
CA ARG A 601 11.19 -2.90 -36.56
C ARG A 601 10.17 -3.98 -36.29
N SER A 602 9.35 -4.27 -37.28
CA SER A 602 8.36 -5.32 -37.15
C SER A 602 8.10 -6.07 -38.44
N ARG A 603 7.58 -7.28 -38.24
CA ARG A 603 7.04 -8.10 -39.30
C ARG A 603 5.67 -8.59 -38.88
N THR A 604 4.67 -8.34 -39.72
CA THR A 604 3.29 -8.77 -39.47
C THR A 604 2.58 -8.99 -40.80
N LEU A 605 1.63 -9.89 -40.85
CA LEU A 605 0.93 -10.27 -42.07
C LEU A 605 1.91 -10.67 -43.21
N GLY A 606 3.04 -11.27 -42.85
CA GLY A 606 4.08 -11.63 -43.82
C GLY A 606 4.87 -10.45 -44.41
N ARG A 607 4.66 -9.23 -43.95
CA ARG A 607 5.33 -8.03 -44.49
C ARG A 607 6.29 -7.44 -43.46
N ASP A 608 7.48 -7.05 -43.89
CA ASP A 608 8.45 -6.32 -43.08
C ASP A 608 8.16 -4.82 -43.12
N THR A 609 8.04 -4.22 -41.96
CA THR A 609 7.88 -2.78 -41.78
C THR A 609 8.97 -2.25 -40.87
N GLU A 610 9.76 -1.29 -41.36
CA GLU A 610 10.67 -0.54 -40.54
C GLU A 610 10.08 0.84 -40.31
N THR A 611 9.75 1.14 -39.08
CA THR A 611 9.28 2.45 -38.69
C THR A 611 10.19 2.95 -37.59
N GLY A 612 10.94 3.98 -37.88
CA GLY A 612 11.76 4.64 -36.91
C GLY A 612 11.43 6.11 -36.87
N ILE A 613 11.16 6.63 -35.68
CA ILE A 613 11.53 7.99 -35.41
C ILE A 613 13.04 7.94 -35.16
N GLY A 614 13.82 7.69 -36.23
CA GLY A 614 15.30 7.64 -36.18
C GLY A 614 15.91 8.99 -35.84
N GLU A 615 15.06 10.01 -35.66
CA GLU A 615 15.45 11.35 -35.25
C GLU A 615 15.55 11.44 -33.73
N TRP A 616 16.48 12.27 -33.27
CA TRP A 616 16.58 12.62 -31.88
C TRP A 616 15.48 13.62 -31.53
N LEU A 617 14.65 13.25 -30.56
CA LEU A 617 13.65 14.13 -29.97
C LEU A 617 14.27 14.81 -28.75
N HIS A 618 14.04 16.10 -28.63
CA HIS A 618 14.57 16.96 -27.58
C HIS A 618 13.44 17.55 -26.75
N ASP A 619 13.46 17.28 -25.45
CA ASP A 619 12.46 17.80 -24.52
C ASP A 619 13.13 18.49 -23.34
N TRP A 620 12.57 19.64 -22.95
CA TRP A 620 13.01 20.42 -21.81
C TRP A 620 12.00 20.34 -20.69
N SER A 621 12.43 19.90 -19.52
CA SER A 621 11.57 19.62 -18.37
C SER A 621 12.07 20.39 -17.15
N PRO A 622 11.45 21.55 -16.82
CA PRO A 622 11.76 22.23 -15.57
C PRO A 622 11.16 21.51 -14.38
N TYR A 623 11.83 21.57 -13.23
CA TYR A 623 11.34 21.05 -11.97
C TYR A 623 11.73 21.93 -10.79
N VAL A 624 10.85 21.98 -9.80
CA VAL A 624 11.02 22.73 -8.56
C VAL A 624 10.50 21.89 -7.41
N SER A 625 11.20 21.89 -6.29
CA SER A 625 10.69 21.30 -5.06
C SER A 625 11.09 22.14 -3.86
N ILE A 626 10.13 22.35 -2.98
CA ILE A 626 10.26 23.08 -1.73
C ILE A 626 9.78 22.17 -0.62
N ARG A 627 10.62 21.92 0.38
CA ARG A 627 10.25 21.30 1.64
C ARG A 627 10.61 22.26 2.77
N TRP A 628 9.62 22.64 3.51
CA TRP A 628 9.77 23.48 4.69
C TRP A 628 9.19 22.74 5.90
N SER A 629 9.97 22.68 6.97
CA SER A 629 9.55 22.10 8.26
C SER A 629 9.63 23.21 9.30
N GLY A 630 8.45 23.58 9.82
CA GLY A 630 8.32 24.61 10.85
C GLY A 630 8.48 24.06 12.26
N LYS A 631 8.49 24.96 13.23
CA LYS A 631 8.34 24.60 14.63
C LYS A 631 6.95 23.98 14.85
N GLU A 632 6.79 23.17 15.88
CA GLU A 632 5.50 22.60 16.30
C GLU A 632 4.87 21.54 15.35
N GLY A 633 5.67 20.87 14.53
CA GLY A 633 5.20 19.75 13.70
C GLY A 633 4.46 20.14 12.43
N GLN A 634 4.70 21.37 11.94
CA GLN A 634 4.22 21.81 10.62
C GLN A 634 5.22 21.41 9.55
N SER A 635 4.71 20.92 8.41
CA SER A 635 5.51 20.74 7.20
C SER A 635 4.73 21.16 5.96
N VAL A 636 5.44 21.78 5.03
CA VAL A 636 4.93 22.15 3.71
C VAL A 636 5.83 21.56 2.65
N ARG A 637 5.22 20.90 1.68
CA ARG A 637 5.92 20.41 0.49
C ARG A 637 5.21 20.95 -0.75
N VAL A 638 5.96 21.51 -1.65
CA VAL A 638 5.46 21.93 -2.96
C VAL A 638 6.42 21.37 -3.99
N SER A 639 5.91 20.65 -4.98
CA SER A 639 6.72 20.23 -6.10
C SER A 639 6.00 20.44 -7.42
N TYR A 640 6.76 20.84 -8.40
CA TYR A 640 6.35 20.90 -9.80
C TYR A 640 7.37 20.15 -10.64
N GLN A 641 6.87 19.34 -11.57
CA GLN A 641 7.69 18.62 -12.54
C GLN A 641 7.03 18.62 -13.91
N GLY A 642 7.78 19.04 -14.93
CA GLY A 642 7.47 18.77 -16.32
C GLY A 642 8.09 17.45 -16.75
N SER A 643 7.38 16.64 -17.54
CA SER A 643 7.92 15.41 -18.10
C SER A 643 7.35 15.12 -19.47
N SER A 644 8.21 14.67 -20.37
CA SER A 644 7.82 14.19 -21.69
C SER A 644 7.67 12.66 -21.67
N SER A 645 6.60 12.15 -22.29
CA SER A 645 6.36 10.72 -22.45
C SER A 645 6.25 10.38 -23.92
N GLN A 646 7.11 9.47 -24.35
CA GLN A 646 7.08 8.95 -25.71
C GLN A 646 5.88 8.04 -25.92
N PRO A 647 5.31 7.97 -27.14
CA PRO A 647 4.33 6.96 -27.49
C PRO A 647 4.87 5.55 -27.23
N ALA A 648 4.03 4.66 -26.74
CA ALA A 648 4.40 3.25 -26.59
C ALA A 648 4.65 2.63 -27.97
N ALA A 649 5.55 1.62 -28.02
CA ALA A 649 5.89 0.96 -29.28
C ALA A 649 4.64 0.45 -30.02
N VAL A 650 3.67 -0.12 -29.31
CA VAL A 650 2.41 -0.60 -29.89
C VAL A 650 1.58 0.52 -30.49
N GLN A 651 1.66 1.74 -29.98
CA GLN A 651 0.91 2.89 -30.45
C GLN A 651 1.48 3.49 -31.75
N ILE A 652 2.78 3.32 -32.00
CA ILE A 652 3.42 3.81 -33.24
C ILE A 652 3.58 2.74 -34.30
N HIS A 653 3.33 1.50 -33.95
CA HIS A 653 3.59 0.36 -34.82
C HIS A 653 2.54 0.27 -35.94
N PRO A 654 2.91 0.38 -37.24
CA PRO A 654 1.97 0.39 -38.35
C PRO A 654 1.48 -1.02 -38.71
N VAL A 655 0.96 -1.72 -37.72
CA VAL A 655 0.56 -3.11 -37.83
C VAL A 655 -0.84 -3.29 -37.28
N LEU A 656 -1.64 -4.08 -37.99
CA LEU A 656 -2.96 -4.48 -37.48
C LEU A 656 -2.81 -5.44 -36.29
N ASP A 657 -3.46 -5.10 -35.20
CA ASP A 657 -3.75 -6.04 -34.13
C ASP A 657 -5.15 -6.62 -34.35
N ILE A 658 -5.16 -7.89 -34.73
CA ILE A 658 -6.35 -8.71 -35.01
C ILE A 658 -6.53 -9.82 -33.98
N SER A 659 -5.91 -9.65 -32.80
CA SER A 659 -5.97 -10.64 -31.71
C SER A 659 -7.40 -10.89 -31.26
N ASN A 660 -8.20 -9.83 -31.19
CA ASN A 660 -9.63 -9.91 -30.99
C ASN A 660 -10.35 -9.58 -32.32
N PRO A 661 -11.07 -10.53 -32.93
CA PRO A 661 -11.73 -10.30 -34.20
C PRO A 661 -12.79 -9.19 -34.17
N LEU A 662 -13.36 -8.90 -33.01
CA LEU A 662 -14.38 -7.87 -32.80
C LEU A 662 -13.79 -6.50 -32.42
N GLU A 663 -12.46 -6.42 -32.17
CA GLU A 663 -11.75 -5.18 -31.83
C GLU A 663 -10.41 -5.14 -32.58
N ILE A 664 -10.32 -4.32 -33.58
CA ILE A 664 -9.17 -4.25 -34.49
C ILE A 664 -8.51 -2.88 -34.37
N SER A 665 -7.19 -2.86 -34.28
CA SER A 665 -6.45 -1.62 -34.18
C SER A 665 -5.18 -1.60 -35.04
N THR A 666 -4.71 -0.39 -35.31
CA THR A 666 -3.36 -0.16 -35.87
C THR A 666 -2.68 0.99 -35.14
N GLY A 667 -1.35 0.98 -35.09
CA GLY A 667 -0.60 2.09 -34.55
C GLY A 667 -0.55 3.28 -35.51
N ASN A 668 0.01 4.40 -35.02
CA ASN A 668 0.10 5.66 -35.74
C ASN A 668 1.54 6.22 -35.64
N ILE A 669 2.28 6.18 -36.75
CA ILE A 669 3.67 6.67 -36.84
C ILE A 669 3.80 8.18 -36.68
N TYR A 670 2.69 8.95 -36.83
CA TYR A 670 2.67 10.40 -36.72
C TYR A 670 2.47 10.90 -35.30
N LEU A 671 2.39 10.00 -34.31
CA LEU A 671 2.24 10.39 -32.91
C LEU A 671 3.45 11.19 -32.42
N ARG A 672 3.14 12.23 -31.68
CA ARG A 672 4.14 13.04 -30.95
C ARG A 672 4.16 12.70 -29.48
N PRO A 673 5.30 12.90 -28.80
CA PRO A 673 5.37 12.81 -27.36
C PRO A 673 4.34 13.68 -26.66
N SER A 674 3.70 13.13 -25.64
CA SER A 674 2.88 13.91 -24.74
C SER A 674 3.76 14.63 -23.71
N PHE A 675 3.33 15.80 -23.23
CA PHE A 675 4.02 16.52 -22.18
C PHE A 675 3.10 16.68 -20.97
N ARG A 676 3.55 16.19 -19.81
CA ARG A 676 2.82 16.24 -18.55
C ARG A 676 3.42 17.28 -17.63
N HIS A 677 2.55 18.13 -17.10
CA HIS A 677 2.82 19.03 -16.00
C HIS A 677 2.21 18.44 -14.74
N SER A 678 3.02 18.19 -13.73
CA SER A 678 2.57 17.68 -12.44
C SER A 678 2.90 18.69 -11.34
N LEU A 679 1.88 19.07 -10.58
CA LEU A 679 2.00 19.95 -9.41
C LEU A 679 1.50 19.18 -8.19
N SER A 680 2.30 19.14 -7.13
CA SER A 680 1.86 18.62 -5.84
C SER A 680 2.10 19.64 -4.74
N LEU A 681 1.12 19.76 -3.84
CA LEU A 681 1.20 20.56 -2.64
C LEU A 681 0.74 19.70 -1.48
N SER A 682 1.50 19.62 -0.41
CA SER A 682 1.05 19.04 0.86
C SER A 682 1.37 19.95 2.02
N TRP A 683 0.45 20.03 2.94
CA TRP A 683 0.62 20.69 4.22
C TRP A 683 0.16 19.75 5.32
N ASP A 684 1.06 19.48 6.25
CA ASP A 684 0.82 18.61 7.40
C ASP A 684 1.04 19.39 8.68
N PHE A 685 0.11 19.25 9.61
CA PHE A 685 0.23 19.77 10.96
C PHE A 685 0.04 18.63 11.96
N ASN A 686 1.10 18.29 12.67
CA ASN A 686 1.15 17.23 13.66
C ASN A 686 1.40 17.79 15.04
N ASN A 687 0.37 17.93 15.84
CA ASN A 687 0.52 18.34 17.23
C ASN A 687 0.95 17.17 18.10
N ARG A 688 2.24 17.09 18.43
CA ARG A 688 2.84 15.98 19.18
C ARG A 688 2.33 15.86 20.62
N LYS A 689 1.80 16.92 21.22
CA LYS A 689 1.25 16.90 22.58
C LYS A 689 -0.16 16.32 22.64
N THR A 690 -0.99 16.69 21.68
CA THR A 690 -2.38 16.28 21.61
C THR A 690 -2.60 15.07 20.71
N PHE A 691 -1.59 14.65 19.93
CA PHE A 691 -1.65 13.64 18.86
C PHE A 691 -2.70 13.97 17.79
N SER A 692 -3.00 15.28 17.64
CA SER A 692 -3.90 15.74 16.59
C SER A 692 -3.11 15.91 15.29
N ASN A 693 -3.72 15.48 14.19
CA ASN A 693 -3.18 15.60 12.86
C ASN A 693 -4.18 16.33 11.95
N ILE A 694 -3.65 17.20 11.10
CA ILE A 694 -4.36 17.74 9.94
C ILE A 694 -3.42 17.58 8.75
N SER A 695 -3.91 16.96 7.68
CA SER A 695 -3.19 16.86 6.42
C SER A 695 -4.05 17.40 5.28
N VAL A 696 -3.46 18.22 4.46
CA VAL A 696 -4.05 18.74 3.23
C VAL A 696 -3.10 18.45 2.08
N SER A 697 -3.57 17.75 1.06
CA SER A 697 -2.79 17.47 -0.14
C SER A 697 -3.58 17.83 -1.38
N LEU A 698 -2.89 18.37 -2.37
CA LEU A 698 -3.45 18.72 -3.67
C LEU A 698 -2.47 18.27 -4.76
N PHE A 699 -2.97 17.47 -5.70
CA PHE A 699 -2.22 16.98 -6.84
C PHE A 699 -2.94 17.40 -8.12
N GLY A 700 -2.23 18.11 -8.98
CA GLY A 700 -2.75 18.55 -10.25
C GLY A 700 -1.88 18.05 -11.39
N ASP A 701 -2.50 17.45 -12.38
CA ASP A 701 -1.85 17.00 -13.61
C ASP A 701 -2.52 17.63 -14.82
N MET A 702 -1.71 18.05 -15.78
CA MET A 702 -2.15 18.51 -17.08
C MET A 702 -1.29 17.85 -18.16
N THR A 703 -1.92 17.08 -19.04
CA THR A 703 -1.23 16.41 -20.14
C THR A 703 -1.57 17.09 -21.45
N GLN A 704 -0.61 17.72 -22.07
CA GLN A 704 -0.70 18.27 -23.41
C GLN A 704 -0.38 17.20 -24.44
N ARG A 705 -1.06 17.23 -25.58
CA ARG A 705 -0.87 16.25 -26.66
C ARG A 705 -1.04 14.81 -26.16
N GLY A 706 -1.99 14.58 -25.23
CA GLY A 706 -2.32 13.24 -24.74
C GLY A 706 -2.60 12.29 -25.92
N ILE A 707 -2.20 11.03 -25.78
CA ILE A 707 -2.48 10.02 -26.79
C ILE A 707 -3.76 9.31 -26.37
N VAL A 708 -4.77 9.34 -27.24
CA VAL A 708 -6.09 8.73 -27.03
C VAL A 708 -6.50 7.95 -28.28
N SER A 709 -7.52 7.11 -28.16
CA SER A 709 -8.05 6.38 -29.31
C SER A 709 -9.05 7.26 -30.09
N ALA A 710 -8.95 7.19 -31.41
CA ALA A 710 -10.03 7.53 -32.32
C ALA A 710 -10.71 6.23 -32.74
N SER A 711 -12.01 6.06 -32.42
CA SER A 711 -12.72 4.78 -32.57
C SER A 711 -13.98 4.90 -33.44
N TRP A 712 -14.32 3.80 -34.12
CA TRP A 712 -15.55 3.66 -34.92
C TRP A 712 -15.99 2.20 -34.94
N PHE A 713 -17.24 1.97 -35.39
CA PHE A 713 -17.78 0.64 -35.64
C PHE A 713 -18.10 0.51 -37.13
N ASP A 714 -17.95 -0.70 -37.68
CA ASP A 714 -18.44 -1.03 -39.00
C ASP A 714 -19.88 -1.54 -38.99
N ALA A 715 -20.38 -1.97 -40.17
CA ALA A 715 -21.73 -2.50 -40.31
C ALA A 715 -21.98 -3.79 -39.55
N ASP A 716 -20.92 -4.60 -39.36
CA ASP A 716 -20.94 -5.87 -38.64
C ASP A 716 -20.73 -5.71 -37.14
N GLY A 717 -20.65 -4.46 -36.63
CA GLY A 717 -20.46 -4.15 -35.23
C GLY A 717 -19.02 -4.42 -34.72
N VAL A 718 -18.04 -4.57 -35.62
CA VAL A 718 -16.63 -4.65 -35.29
C VAL A 718 -16.11 -3.26 -34.92
N ARG A 719 -15.41 -3.16 -33.81
CA ARG A 719 -14.81 -1.90 -33.35
C ARG A 719 -13.40 -1.74 -33.88
N TYR A 720 -13.14 -0.58 -34.48
CA TYR A 720 -11.80 -0.19 -34.92
C TYR A 720 -11.30 1.00 -34.13
N PHE A 721 -9.99 1.10 -33.93
CA PHE A 721 -9.39 2.26 -33.28
C PHE A 721 -7.95 2.52 -33.71
N VAL A 722 -7.59 3.80 -33.72
CA VAL A 722 -6.25 4.32 -34.02
C VAL A 722 -5.82 5.31 -32.94
N PRO A 723 -4.63 5.22 -32.39
CA PRO A 723 -4.15 6.20 -31.42
C PRO A 723 -3.83 7.54 -32.10
N VAL A 724 -4.25 8.64 -31.46
CA VAL A 724 -4.09 10.01 -31.96
C VAL A 724 -3.69 10.96 -30.81
N ASN A 725 -3.01 12.04 -31.12
CA ASN A 725 -2.75 13.08 -30.12
C ASN A 725 -3.96 14.01 -29.97
N THR A 726 -4.30 14.34 -28.73
CA THR A 726 -5.37 15.31 -28.43
C THR A 726 -4.92 16.74 -28.72
N ARG A 727 -5.85 17.60 -29.15
CA ARG A 727 -5.64 19.04 -29.25
C ARG A 727 -5.78 19.73 -27.91
N LYS A 728 -6.79 19.33 -27.14
CA LYS A 728 -7.06 19.89 -25.81
C LYS A 728 -6.31 19.06 -24.77
N PRO A 729 -5.74 19.70 -23.74
CA PRO A 729 -5.08 18.98 -22.68
C PRO A 729 -6.12 18.20 -21.86
N SER A 730 -5.74 17.03 -21.40
CA SER A 730 -6.42 16.34 -20.32
C SER A 730 -5.91 16.90 -18.98
N THR A 731 -6.81 17.02 -18.01
CA THR A 731 -6.50 17.56 -16.69
C THR A 731 -7.04 16.64 -15.62
N SER A 732 -6.32 16.55 -14.52
CA SER A 732 -6.76 15.86 -13.30
C SER A 732 -6.34 16.70 -12.10
N LEU A 733 -7.25 16.84 -11.14
CA LEU A 733 -7.00 17.51 -9.88
C LEU A 733 -7.54 16.62 -8.76
N THR A 734 -6.64 16.12 -7.92
CA THR A 734 -6.98 15.32 -6.75
C THR A 734 -6.67 16.12 -5.48
N GLY A 735 -7.66 16.29 -4.64
CA GLY A 735 -7.54 16.94 -3.34
C GLY A 735 -7.83 15.95 -2.22
N TYR A 736 -7.08 16.04 -1.14
CA TYR A 736 -7.28 15.26 0.07
C TYR A 736 -7.15 16.15 1.31
N VAL A 737 -8.13 16.04 2.20
CA VAL A 737 -8.11 16.69 3.52
C VAL A 737 -8.40 15.61 4.56
N SER A 738 -7.55 15.49 5.55
CA SER A 738 -7.82 14.63 6.70
C SER A 738 -7.60 15.39 8.00
N TRP A 739 -8.44 15.07 8.97
CA TRP A 739 -8.32 15.53 10.32
C TRP A 739 -8.56 14.39 11.29
N ARG A 740 -7.70 14.28 12.29
CA ARG A 740 -7.84 13.30 13.35
C ARG A 740 -7.48 13.93 14.68
N ARG A 741 -8.25 13.62 15.72
CA ARG A 741 -8.02 14.12 17.06
C ARG A 741 -8.44 13.12 18.12
N PRO A 742 -7.54 12.66 18.99
CA PRO A 742 -7.90 12.02 20.26
C PRO A 742 -8.55 13.04 21.21
N VAL A 743 -9.61 12.63 21.87
CA VAL A 743 -10.44 13.48 22.75
C VAL A 743 -10.36 12.97 24.19
N GLY A 744 -10.41 13.90 25.15
CA GLY A 744 -10.33 13.63 26.59
C GLY A 744 -8.90 13.39 27.09
N GLU A 745 -8.70 13.48 28.39
CA GLU A 745 -7.40 13.34 29.03
C GLU A 745 -6.77 11.96 28.81
N LYS A 746 -7.58 10.91 28.86
CA LYS A 746 -7.15 9.51 28.66
C LYS A 746 -7.05 9.14 27.17
N LYS A 747 -7.38 10.05 26.25
CA LYS A 747 -7.30 9.87 24.77
C LYS A 747 -7.98 8.58 24.27
N ARG A 748 -9.04 8.14 24.98
CA ARG A 748 -9.77 6.89 24.65
C ARG A 748 -10.65 7.00 23.42
N LEU A 749 -11.19 8.20 23.16
CA LEU A 749 -11.99 8.48 21.97
C LEU A 749 -11.11 9.17 20.94
N THR A 750 -11.08 8.65 19.73
CA THR A 750 -10.44 9.30 18.58
C THR A 750 -11.51 9.61 17.54
N LEU A 751 -11.58 10.88 17.15
CA LEU A 751 -12.44 11.32 16.05
C LEU A 751 -11.60 11.54 14.81
N GLY A 752 -12.11 11.13 13.66
CA GLY A 752 -11.50 11.31 12.36
C GLY A 752 -12.50 11.81 11.32
N PHE A 753 -12.02 12.64 10.44
CA PHE A 753 -12.73 13.13 9.26
C PHE A 753 -11.79 13.13 8.08
N GLY A 754 -12.26 12.67 6.93
CA GLY A 754 -11.52 12.69 5.68
C GLY A 754 -12.43 13.09 4.52
N ILE A 755 -11.91 13.88 3.62
CA ILE A 755 -12.53 14.15 2.33
C ILE A 755 -11.47 14.05 1.25
N GLN A 756 -11.79 13.31 0.19
CA GLN A 756 -11.00 13.18 -1.02
C GLN A 756 -11.87 13.56 -2.20
N GLY A 757 -11.35 14.40 -3.09
CA GLY A 757 -12.01 14.75 -4.32
C GLY A 757 -11.08 14.52 -5.50
N ASN A 758 -11.60 13.94 -6.58
CA ASN A 758 -10.90 13.83 -7.86
C ASN A 758 -11.76 14.48 -8.94
N LEU A 759 -11.19 15.45 -9.62
CA LEU A 759 -11.80 16.14 -10.75
C LEU A 759 -10.95 15.86 -11.99
N SER A 760 -11.51 15.23 -12.99
CA SER A 760 -10.76 14.93 -14.22
C SER A 760 -11.52 15.36 -15.47
N SER A 761 -10.77 15.69 -16.51
CA SER A 761 -11.32 15.94 -17.83
C SER A 761 -10.41 15.35 -18.89
N SER A 762 -10.97 14.51 -19.72
CA SER A 762 -10.32 13.84 -20.84
C SER A 762 -11.07 14.07 -22.14
N THR A 763 -10.35 13.89 -23.25
CA THR A 763 -10.92 14.02 -24.60
C THR A 763 -10.70 12.71 -25.34
N HIS A 764 -11.71 12.24 -26.05
CA HIS A 764 -11.68 11.09 -26.96
C HIS A 764 -12.24 11.49 -28.30
N TYR A 765 -11.99 10.71 -29.35
CA TYR A 765 -12.54 10.92 -30.68
C TYR A 765 -13.34 9.70 -31.08
N GLN A 766 -14.58 9.92 -31.49
CA GLN A 766 -15.51 8.86 -31.86
C GLN A 766 -16.22 9.19 -33.16
N ALA A 767 -16.40 8.19 -34.01
CA ALA A 767 -17.24 8.37 -35.17
C ALA A 767 -18.71 8.53 -34.77
N THR A 768 -19.42 9.43 -35.48
CA THR A 768 -20.84 9.71 -35.25
C THR A 768 -21.75 8.82 -36.08
N SER A 769 -21.22 7.96 -36.94
CA SER A 769 -21.92 6.95 -37.72
C SER A 769 -21.00 5.75 -37.94
N ARG A 770 -21.60 4.63 -38.30
CA ARG A 770 -20.85 3.44 -38.71
C ARG A 770 -20.06 3.76 -39.97
N GLN A 771 -18.82 3.30 -40.02
CA GLN A 771 -17.89 3.52 -41.12
C GLN A 771 -17.41 2.19 -41.68
N SER A 772 -16.73 2.23 -42.83
CA SER A 772 -16.09 1.04 -43.38
C SER A 772 -15.04 0.49 -42.47
N GLY A 773 -14.98 -0.84 -42.33
CA GLY A 773 -13.90 -1.53 -41.62
C GLY A 773 -12.57 -1.42 -42.34
N MET A 774 -11.50 -1.85 -41.73
CA MET A 774 -10.18 -2.01 -42.34
C MET A 774 -10.17 -3.27 -43.19
N ASP A 775 -9.66 -3.20 -44.42
CA ASP A 775 -9.47 -4.41 -45.26
C ASP A 775 -8.34 -5.25 -44.67
N LEU A 776 -8.66 -6.33 -43.95
CA LEU A 776 -7.71 -7.18 -43.26
C LEU A 776 -6.83 -8.00 -44.21
N LEU A 777 -7.29 -8.28 -45.43
CA LEU A 777 -6.55 -9.09 -46.43
C LEU A 777 -5.61 -8.25 -47.27
N ALA A 778 -6.02 -7.03 -47.62
CA ALA A 778 -5.29 -6.12 -48.49
C ALA A 778 -4.88 -4.82 -47.76
N PHE A 779 -4.68 -4.87 -46.44
CA PHE A 779 -4.36 -3.69 -45.65
C PHE A 779 -3.04 -3.04 -46.10
N ASP A 780 -3.18 -1.82 -46.63
CA ASP A 780 -2.07 -0.92 -46.90
C ASP A 780 -2.07 0.21 -45.89
N TYR A 781 -1.10 0.19 -45.00
CA TYR A 781 -0.99 1.16 -43.94
C TYR A 781 -0.89 2.61 -44.44
N ASN A 782 -0.11 2.86 -45.51
CA ASN A 782 0.10 4.21 -46.01
C ASN A 782 -1.16 4.75 -46.69
N ALA A 783 -1.85 3.91 -47.48
CA ALA A 783 -3.14 4.26 -48.09
C ALA A 783 -4.20 4.51 -47.00
N PHE A 784 -4.28 3.64 -45.99
CA PHE A 784 -5.19 3.81 -44.85
C PHE A 784 -4.92 5.11 -44.10
N MET A 785 -3.65 5.41 -43.73
CA MET A 785 -3.33 6.62 -43.02
C MET A 785 -3.51 7.89 -43.84
N ALA A 786 -3.32 7.85 -45.19
CA ALA A 786 -3.61 8.95 -46.06
C ALA A 786 -5.13 9.27 -46.11
N ASP A 787 -5.96 8.24 -46.11
CA ASP A 787 -7.41 8.39 -46.04
C ASP A 787 -7.86 8.86 -44.65
N PHE A 788 -7.33 8.22 -43.58
CA PHE A 788 -7.67 8.53 -42.19
C PHE A 788 -7.26 9.96 -41.79
N TRP A 789 -6.09 10.46 -42.22
CA TRP A 789 -5.64 11.82 -41.94
C TRP A 789 -6.08 12.87 -42.95
N GLY A 790 -6.51 12.47 -44.15
CA GLY A 790 -6.81 13.34 -45.30
C GLY A 790 -5.58 14.09 -45.82
N ASP A 791 -5.75 14.90 -46.84
CA ASP A 791 -4.73 15.73 -47.46
C ASP A 791 -4.28 16.92 -46.58
N ALA A 792 -4.53 16.88 -45.27
CA ALA A 792 -4.17 17.95 -44.34
C ALA A 792 -2.65 18.00 -44.14
N GLY A 793 -1.96 18.53 -45.13
CA GLY A 793 -0.52 18.67 -45.25
C GLY A 793 0.21 18.88 -43.93
N GLY A 794 0.75 17.81 -43.32
CA GLY A 794 1.68 17.87 -42.22
C GLY A 794 1.12 18.20 -40.82
N SER A 795 -0.20 18.26 -40.63
CA SER A 795 -0.77 18.39 -39.29
C SER A 795 -0.64 17.06 -38.55
N ARG A 796 0.31 16.99 -37.66
CA ARG A 796 0.57 15.79 -36.81
C ARG A 796 -0.48 15.59 -35.70
N PHE A 797 -1.59 16.31 -35.76
CA PHE A 797 -2.71 16.20 -34.82
C PHE A 797 -3.95 15.85 -35.61
N TYR A 798 -4.80 14.99 -35.04
CA TYR A 798 -6.09 14.70 -35.61
C TYR A 798 -6.87 16.01 -35.88
N SER A 799 -7.25 16.27 -37.13
CA SER A 799 -7.79 17.57 -37.53
C SER A 799 -9.31 17.62 -37.59
N GLY A 800 -10.01 16.56 -37.15
CA GLY A 800 -11.47 16.47 -37.20
C GLY A 800 -11.94 16.13 -38.62
N GLN A 801 -11.53 14.98 -39.13
CA GLN A 801 -12.06 14.45 -40.42
C GLN A 801 -13.57 14.32 -40.39
N SER A 802 -14.18 14.36 -41.55
CA SER A 802 -15.62 14.11 -41.74
C SER A 802 -15.99 12.75 -41.12
N GLY A 803 -16.86 12.76 -40.13
CA GLY A 803 -17.34 11.56 -39.45
C GLY A 803 -16.83 11.35 -38.01
N PHE A 804 -15.75 12.01 -37.55
CA PHE A 804 -15.32 11.93 -36.18
C PHE A 804 -15.63 13.20 -35.38
N SER A 805 -16.11 13.02 -34.17
CA SER A 805 -16.40 14.09 -33.21
C SER A 805 -15.56 13.97 -31.96
N GLU A 806 -15.22 15.12 -31.40
CA GLU A 806 -14.53 15.20 -30.13
C GLU A 806 -15.51 15.02 -28.97
N SER A 807 -15.37 13.96 -28.19
CA SER A 807 -16.09 13.74 -26.95
C SER A 807 -15.23 14.19 -25.76
N ARG A 808 -15.74 15.12 -24.97
CA ARG A 808 -15.13 15.52 -23.71
C ARG A 808 -15.87 14.88 -22.57
N THR A 809 -15.15 14.12 -21.75
CA THR A 809 -15.64 13.53 -20.51
C THR A 809 -15.10 14.34 -19.34
N SER A 810 -16.01 14.77 -18.46
CA SER A 810 -15.63 15.38 -17.18
C SER A 810 -16.16 14.51 -16.05
N GLN A 811 -15.26 14.08 -15.16
CA GLN A 811 -15.58 13.24 -14.00
C GLN A 811 -15.27 13.97 -12.70
N SER A 812 -16.11 13.72 -11.71
CA SER A 812 -15.97 14.24 -10.37
C SER A 812 -16.29 13.13 -9.38
N ASP A 813 -15.31 12.70 -8.60
CA ASP A 813 -15.45 11.68 -7.56
C ASP A 813 -15.14 12.34 -6.22
N ILE A 814 -16.12 12.31 -5.30
CA ILE A 814 -15.96 12.87 -3.95
C ILE A 814 -16.22 11.75 -2.95
N TYR A 815 -15.22 11.45 -2.14
CA TYR A 815 -15.27 10.45 -1.09
C TYR A 815 -15.07 11.12 0.27
N THR A 816 -16.04 10.96 1.16
CA THR A 816 -16.03 11.54 2.50
C THR A 816 -16.13 10.44 3.55
N THR A 817 -15.27 10.49 4.55
CA THR A 817 -15.26 9.55 5.68
C THR A 817 -15.39 10.27 7.01
N MET A 818 -16.13 9.66 7.92
CA MET A 818 -16.22 10.06 9.33
C MET A 818 -15.94 8.81 10.17
N GLN A 819 -15.12 8.95 11.20
CA GLN A 819 -14.74 7.86 12.08
C GLN A 819 -14.80 8.28 13.54
N ALA A 820 -15.31 7.38 14.38
CA ALA A 820 -15.23 7.48 15.83
C ALA A 820 -14.71 6.15 16.38
N ALA A 821 -13.53 6.16 17.00
CA ALA A 821 -12.92 4.98 17.60
C ALA A 821 -12.79 5.17 19.12
N TYR A 822 -13.47 4.34 19.89
CA TYR A 822 -13.36 4.31 21.34
C TYR A 822 -12.62 3.06 21.80
N ARG A 823 -11.57 3.27 22.59
CA ARG A 823 -10.65 2.22 23.01
C ARG A 823 -10.47 2.20 24.52
N LEU A 824 -10.68 1.03 25.11
CA LEU A 824 -10.30 0.66 26.47
C LEU A 824 -9.28 -0.48 26.39
N ASP A 825 -8.72 -0.86 27.52
CA ASP A 825 -7.69 -1.92 27.57
C ASP A 825 -8.20 -3.23 26.93
N ARG A 826 -9.48 -3.58 27.15
CA ARG A 826 -10.09 -4.84 26.74
C ARG A 826 -11.29 -4.70 25.81
N PHE A 827 -11.63 -3.49 25.46
CA PHE A 827 -12.79 -3.21 24.61
C PHE A 827 -12.42 -2.13 23.60
N SER A 828 -12.72 -2.36 22.35
CA SER A 828 -12.66 -1.31 21.35
C SER A 828 -13.87 -1.36 20.44
N VAL A 829 -14.35 -0.20 20.08
CA VAL A 829 -15.38 -0.03 19.07
C VAL A 829 -14.95 1.07 18.10
N THR A 830 -15.07 0.78 16.82
CA THR A 830 -14.83 1.74 15.74
C THR A 830 -16.09 1.81 14.88
N LEU A 831 -16.60 3.02 14.74
CA LEU A 831 -17.68 3.34 13.81
C LEU A 831 -17.08 4.18 12.68
N ARG A 832 -17.31 3.80 11.44
CA ARG A 832 -16.91 4.56 10.26
C ARG A 832 -18.10 4.70 9.31
N SER A 833 -18.32 5.91 8.84
CA SER A 833 -19.29 6.23 7.79
C SER A 833 -18.53 6.72 6.57
N ALA A 834 -18.84 6.21 5.41
CA ALA A 834 -18.28 6.62 4.14
C ALA A 834 -19.41 7.04 3.19
N ILE A 835 -19.20 8.15 2.50
CA ILE A 835 -20.12 8.67 1.49
C ILE A 835 -19.29 8.95 0.24
N GLU A 836 -19.69 8.40 -0.87
CA GLU A 836 -19.04 8.59 -2.16
C GLU A 836 -20.06 9.08 -3.18
N ASN A 837 -19.67 10.10 -3.93
CA ASN A 837 -20.43 10.59 -5.06
C ASN A 837 -19.55 10.56 -6.31
N GLU A 838 -19.94 9.80 -7.29
CA GLU A 838 -19.32 9.72 -8.60
C GLU A 838 -20.24 10.35 -9.64
N ARG A 839 -19.72 11.34 -10.37
CA ARG A 839 -20.45 12.06 -11.40
C ARG A 839 -19.64 12.12 -12.68
N SER A 840 -20.25 11.70 -13.78
CA SER A 840 -19.68 11.79 -15.13
C SER A 840 -20.56 12.61 -16.05
N ARG A 841 -19.93 13.43 -16.91
CA ARG A 841 -20.57 14.30 -17.89
C ARG A 841 -19.91 14.11 -19.26
N TYR A 842 -20.71 13.82 -20.24
CA TYR A 842 -20.30 13.55 -21.62
C TYR A 842 -20.80 14.64 -22.56
N SER A 843 -19.89 15.24 -23.33
CA SER A 843 -20.24 16.39 -24.18
C SER A 843 -21.01 15.98 -25.44
N LEU A 844 -20.79 14.78 -25.97
CA LEU A 844 -21.47 14.29 -27.18
C LEU A 844 -22.82 13.65 -26.86
N ASP A 845 -22.92 12.97 -25.73
CA ASP A 845 -24.16 12.31 -25.30
C ASP A 845 -24.53 12.69 -23.88
N PRO A 846 -25.29 13.77 -23.66
CA PRO A 846 -25.74 14.14 -22.34
C PRO A 846 -26.68 13.13 -21.65
N THR A 847 -27.27 12.20 -22.42
CA THR A 847 -28.16 11.16 -21.87
C THR A 847 -27.38 10.11 -21.08
N ALA A 848 -26.11 9.92 -21.41
CA ALA A 848 -25.17 9.07 -20.70
C ALA A 848 -24.62 9.69 -19.41
N ASN A 849 -25.01 10.92 -19.05
CA ASN A 849 -24.54 11.54 -17.80
C ASN A 849 -24.98 10.76 -16.59
N THR A 850 -24.06 10.52 -15.67
CA THR A 850 -24.29 9.75 -14.45
C THR A 850 -24.11 10.57 -13.19
N ASP A 851 -24.80 10.18 -12.13
CA ASP A 851 -24.69 10.74 -10.78
C ASP A 851 -24.98 9.62 -9.77
N TYR A 852 -23.93 8.96 -9.31
CA TYR A 852 -24.00 7.80 -8.42
C TYR A 852 -23.60 8.16 -7.00
N TRP A 853 -24.32 7.57 -6.05
CA TRP A 853 -24.02 7.69 -4.64
C TRP A 853 -23.86 6.32 -4.00
N ARG A 854 -22.81 6.16 -3.21
CA ARG A 854 -22.57 5.00 -2.37
C ARG A 854 -22.42 5.44 -0.91
N PHE A 855 -23.14 4.77 -0.01
CA PHE A 855 -23.09 4.99 1.42
C PHE A 855 -22.60 3.70 2.07
N GLY A 856 -21.51 3.76 2.83
CA GLY A 856 -20.96 2.66 3.59
C GLY A 856 -21.01 2.97 5.08
N GLN A 857 -21.51 2.03 5.89
CA GLN A 857 -21.48 2.10 7.35
C GLN A 857 -20.73 0.90 7.87
N TYR A 858 -19.71 1.12 8.70
CA TYR A 858 -18.83 0.07 9.21
C TYR A 858 -18.81 0.12 10.73
N LEU A 859 -18.95 -1.04 11.34
CA LEU A 859 -18.82 -1.26 12.76
C LEU A 859 -17.80 -2.36 13.01
N ASP A 860 -16.71 -2.03 13.72
CA ASP A 860 -15.74 -2.99 14.22
C ASP A 860 -15.81 -2.99 15.74
N LEU A 861 -16.01 -4.15 16.34
CA LEU A 861 -16.06 -4.33 17.77
C LEU A 861 -15.14 -5.48 18.19
N LEU A 862 -14.30 -5.21 19.18
CA LEU A 862 -13.43 -6.18 19.83
C LEU A 862 -13.64 -6.14 21.33
N TYR A 863 -13.85 -7.31 21.95
CA TYR A 863 -13.96 -7.46 23.38
C TYR A 863 -13.11 -8.62 23.88
N GLU A 864 -12.22 -8.38 24.82
CA GLU A 864 -11.35 -9.36 25.46
C GLU A 864 -11.73 -9.53 26.94
N THR A 865 -11.93 -10.78 27.36
CA THR A 865 -12.25 -11.10 28.76
C THR A 865 -10.98 -11.29 29.60
N LEU A 866 -11.11 -11.20 30.92
CA LEU A 866 -10.06 -11.54 31.89
C LEU A 866 -9.51 -12.98 31.75
N HIS A 867 -10.32 -13.87 31.20
CA HIS A 867 -9.97 -15.29 31.02
C HIS A 867 -9.39 -15.62 29.65
N GLY A 868 -9.01 -14.58 28.81
CA GLY A 868 -8.40 -14.76 27.51
C GLY A 868 -9.37 -15.23 26.42
N TRP A 869 -10.67 -14.96 26.55
CA TRP A 869 -11.60 -15.02 25.44
C TRP A 869 -11.60 -13.69 24.71
N GLU A 870 -11.56 -13.74 23.39
CA GLU A 870 -11.68 -12.59 22.50
C GLU A 870 -12.88 -12.78 21.58
N PHE A 871 -13.71 -11.76 21.48
CA PHE A 871 -14.86 -11.69 20.60
C PHE A 871 -14.66 -10.53 19.64
N LYS A 872 -14.73 -10.81 18.36
CA LYS A 872 -14.59 -9.81 17.30
C LYS A 872 -15.79 -9.89 16.37
N THR A 873 -16.34 -8.75 16.01
CA THR A 873 -17.38 -8.63 14.98
C THR A 873 -17.14 -7.45 14.10
N GLU A 874 -17.29 -7.64 12.80
CA GLU A 874 -17.18 -6.63 11.76
C GLU A 874 -18.47 -6.62 10.94
N VAL A 875 -19.11 -5.45 10.84
CA VAL A 875 -20.32 -5.26 10.07
C VAL A 875 -20.11 -4.14 9.08
N SER A 876 -20.34 -4.42 7.81
CA SER A 876 -20.26 -3.44 6.73
C SER A 876 -21.59 -3.40 5.98
N PHE A 877 -22.26 -2.26 6.02
CA PHE A 877 -23.55 -2.07 5.38
C PHE A 877 -23.42 -1.05 4.26
N PHE A 878 -23.89 -1.41 3.07
CA PHE A 878 -23.79 -0.61 1.86
C PHE A 878 -25.16 -0.27 1.31
N GLN A 879 -25.32 0.98 0.86
CA GLN A 879 -26.49 1.49 0.16
C GLN A 879 -26.04 2.26 -1.08
N PHE A 880 -26.83 2.19 -2.14
CA PHE A 880 -26.54 2.78 -3.43
C PHE A 880 -27.73 3.61 -3.91
N ARG A 881 -27.43 4.66 -4.67
CA ARG A 881 -28.45 5.51 -5.30
C ARG A 881 -27.94 5.99 -6.67
N GLY A 882 -28.84 5.99 -7.65
CA GLY A 882 -28.54 6.45 -9.01
C GLY A 882 -28.03 5.36 -9.93
N TYR A 883 -27.66 4.19 -9.41
CA TYR A 883 -27.22 3.05 -10.21
C TYR A 883 -28.42 2.40 -10.95
N PRO A 884 -28.15 1.66 -12.05
CA PRO A 884 -29.18 0.87 -12.75
C PRO A 884 -29.88 -0.13 -11.83
N ALA A 885 -30.98 -0.69 -12.33
CA ALA A 885 -31.70 -1.77 -11.65
C ALA A 885 -30.75 -2.97 -11.39
N GLY A 886 -30.81 -3.54 -10.19
CA GLY A 886 -29.92 -4.61 -9.75
C GLY A 886 -28.65 -4.15 -9.01
N PHE A 887 -28.19 -2.90 -9.22
CA PHE A 887 -27.05 -2.32 -8.53
C PHE A 887 -27.42 -1.42 -7.33
N ASN A 888 -28.68 -1.01 -7.24
CA ASN A 888 -29.18 -0.16 -6.13
C ASN A 888 -29.57 -0.94 -4.87
N GLU A 889 -29.48 -2.26 -4.90
CA GLU A 889 -29.88 -3.08 -3.78
C GLU A 889 -28.87 -2.99 -2.62
N PRO A 890 -29.32 -2.67 -1.40
CA PRO A 890 -28.43 -2.63 -0.25
C PRO A 890 -28.02 -4.03 0.16
N TYR A 891 -26.78 -4.16 0.70
CA TYR A 891 -26.31 -5.41 1.26
C TYR A 891 -25.48 -5.19 2.53
N CYS A 892 -25.36 -6.25 3.33
CA CYS A 892 -24.66 -6.23 4.59
C CYS A 892 -23.68 -7.42 4.66
N LEU A 893 -22.40 -7.11 4.86
CA LEU A 893 -21.38 -8.10 5.17
C LEU A 893 -21.23 -8.15 6.69
N TRP A 894 -21.27 -9.35 7.25
CA TRP A 894 -21.15 -9.53 8.69
C TRP A 894 -20.20 -10.69 8.99
N ASP A 895 -19.05 -10.34 9.58
CA ASP A 895 -18.03 -11.27 10.03
C ASP A 895 -18.04 -11.39 11.55
N LEU A 896 -17.91 -12.62 12.05
CA LEU A 896 -17.87 -12.95 13.47
C LEU A 896 -16.68 -13.84 13.76
N SER A 897 -15.99 -13.60 14.87
CA SER A 897 -15.00 -14.54 15.37
C SER A 897 -14.93 -14.58 16.89
N VAL A 898 -14.59 -15.77 17.39
CA VAL A 898 -14.34 -16.05 18.81
C VAL A 898 -13.01 -16.76 18.94
N SER A 899 -12.15 -16.25 19.78
CA SER A 899 -10.83 -16.82 20.05
C SER A 899 -10.65 -17.09 21.54
N LYS A 900 -9.80 -18.07 21.85
CA LYS A 900 -9.40 -18.40 23.22
C LYS A 900 -7.90 -18.57 23.30
N ASN A 901 -7.26 -17.75 24.12
CA ASN A 901 -5.85 -17.89 24.45
C ASN A 901 -5.67 -18.89 25.60
N ILE A 902 -4.85 -19.92 25.37
CA ILE A 902 -4.53 -20.99 26.33
C ILE A 902 -3.00 -21.15 26.33
N ASN A 903 -2.31 -20.49 27.27
CA ASN A 903 -0.84 -20.45 27.32
C ASN A 903 -0.23 -20.04 25.95
N ALA A 904 0.57 -20.93 25.34
CA ALA A 904 1.20 -20.69 24.05
C ALA A 904 0.28 -20.91 22.84
N PHE A 905 -0.95 -21.34 23.06
CA PHE A 905 -1.92 -21.68 22.00
C PHE A 905 -3.04 -20.66 21.95
N THR A 906 -3.52 -20.39 20.74
CA THR A 906 -4.78 -19.66 20.48
C THR A 906 -5.65 -20.56 19.61
N VAL A 907 -6.88 -20.79 20.06
CA VAL A 907 -7.91 -21.51 19.31
C VAL A 907 -8.93 -20.48 18.85
N SER A 908 -9.28 -20.47 17.57
CA SER A 908 -10.25 -19.52 17.02
C SER A 908 -11.28 -20.22 16.14
N LEU A 909 -12.49 -19.69 16.16
CA LEU A 909 -13.58 -20.03 15.24
C LEU A 909 -14.08 -18.72 14.63
N GLY A 910 -14.13 -18.64 13.30
CA GLY A 910 -14.60 -17.46 12.58
C GLY A 910 -15.60 -17.84 11.49
N ILE A 911 -16.55 -16.95 11.24
CA ILE A 911 -17.52 -17.02 10.15
C ILE A 911 -17.42 -15.72 9.37
N SER A 912 -17.19 -15.82 8.06
CA SER A 912 -17.22 -14.68 7.15
C SER A 912 -18.54 -14.66 6.40
N ASP A 913 -19.02 -13.43 6.11
CA ASP A 913 -20.27 -13.17 5.40
C ASP A 913 -21.45 -14.02 5.94
N LEU A 914 -21.72 -13.88 7.24
CA LEU A 914 -22.79 -14.62 7.95
C LEU A 914 -24.13 -14.57 7.21
N LEU A 915 -24.44 -13.45 6.57
CA LEU A 915 -25.69 -13.21 5.84
C LEU A 915 -25.67 -13.75 4.40
N ASN A 916 -24.50 -14.17 3.90
CA ASN A 916 -24.27 -14.63 2.52
C ASN A 916 -24.71 -13.59 1.47
N GLN A 917 -24.28 -12.36 1.67
CA GLN A 917 -24.64 -11.23 0.79
C GLN A 917 -23.45 -10.63 0.07
N GLN A 918 -22.26 -11.24 0.14
CA GLN A 918 -21.08 -10.80 -0.59
C GLN A 918 -21.36 -10.74 -2.08
N ARG A 919 -21.08 -9.58 -2.69
CA ARG A 919 -21.23 -9.32 -4.11
C ARG A 919 -19.98 -8.61 -4.61
N MET A 920 -19.57 -8.91 -5.83
CA MET A 920 -18.51 -8.20 -6.51
C MET A 920 -19.07 -7.68 -7.82
N GLN A 921 -19.62 -6.48 -7.75
CA GLN A 921 -20.28 -5.78 -8.85
C GLN A 921 -19.53 -4.50 -9.13
N GLN A 922 -19.25 -4.25 -10.40
CA GLN A 922 -18.62 -3.03 -10.86
C GLN A 922 -19.46 -2.45 -12.00
N HIS A 923 -19.80 -1.17 -11.87
CA HIS A 923 -20.45 -0.39 -12.91
C HIS A 923 -19.45 0.63 -13.43
N THR A 924 -19.17 0.59 -14.74
CA THR A 924 -18.18 1.47 -15.37
C THR A 924 -18.87 2.25 -16.47
N VAL A 925 -18.72 3.57 -16.46
CA VAL A 925 -19.18 4.44 -17.53
C VAL A 925 -18.01 5.21 -18.09
N ASN A 926 -17.85 5.20 -19.38
CA ASN A 926 -16.85 6.00 -20.09
C ASN A 926 -17.47 6.61 -21.38
N ALA A 927 -16.67 7.28 -22.18
CA ALA A 927 -17.15 7.97 -23.38
C ALA A 927 -17.64 7.01 -24.48
N GLU A 928 -17.35 5.72 -24.39
CA GLU A 928 -17.59 4.74 -25.45
C GLU A 928 -18.65 3.70 -25.09
N TYR A 929 -18.77 3.38 -23.78
CA TYR A 929 -19.70 2.35 -23.30
C TYR A 929 -20.08 2.51 -21.83
N ILE A 930 -21.17 1.88 -21.47
CA ILE A 930 -21.57 1.55 -20.09
C ILE A 930 -21.38 0.05 -19.92
N GLU A 931 -20.70 -0.38 -18.87
CA GLU A 931 -20.46 -1.79 -18.58
C GLU A 931 -20.81 -2.14 -17.14
N ASP A 932 -21.63 -3.16 -17.00
CA ASP A 932 -21.95 -3.84 -15.76
C ASP A 932 -21.18 -5.15 -15.68
N ARG A 933 -20.40 -5.31 -14.64
CA ARG A 933 -19.56 -6.49 -14.39
C ARG A 933 -19.92 -7.15 -13.07
N TYR A 934 -20.11 -8.46 -13.14
CA TYR A 934 -20.34 -9.34 -11.98
C TYR A 934 -19.22 -10.35 -11.93
N SER A 935 -18.54 -10.45 -10.79
CA SER A 935 -17.44 -11.41 -10.62
C SER A 935 -17.78 -12.45 -9.56
N LEU A 936 -17.24 -13.66 -9.74
CA LEU A 936 -17.38 -14.77 -8.81
C LEU A 936 -16.80 -14.36 -7.44
N VAL A 937 -17.57 -14.62 -6.37
CA VAL A 937 -17.16 -14.34 -4.98
C VAL A 937 -17.10 -15.61 -4.15
N MET A 938 -16.44 -15.53 -3.00
CA MET A 938 -16.27 -16.66 -2.11
C MET A 938 -17.55 -17.00 -1.34
N GLY A 939 -18.38 -16.00 -1.02
CA GLY A 939 -19.60 -16.14 -0.24
C GLY A 939 -19.31 -16.52 1.21
N ARG A 940 -20.34 -17.03 1.91
CA ARG A 940 -20.28 -17.39 3.33
C ARG A 940 -19.42 -18.64 3.57
N TYR A 941 -18.55 -18.55 4.60
CA TYR A 941 -17.77 -19.71 5.06
C TYR A 941 -17.43 -19.62 6.54
N ALA A 942 -17.06 -20.78 7.11
CA ALA A 942 -16.58 -20.89 8.48
C ALA A 942 -15.20 -21.53 8.52
N MET A 943 -14.33 -21.04 9.42
CA MET A 943 -12.99 -21.55 9.63
C MET A 943 -12.69 -21.75 11.12
N PHE A 944 -12.06 -22.86 11.44
CA PHE A 944 -11.44 -23.15 12.72
C PHE A 944 -9.93 -23.03 12.57
N SER A 945 -9.25 -22.42 13.55
CA SER A 945 -7.80 -22.30 13.53
C SER A 945 -7.16 -22.57 14.90
N LEU A 946 -5.96 -23.12 14.83
CA LEU A 946 -5.08 -23.35 15.97
C LEU A 946 -3.74 -22.67 15.69
N LYS A 947 -3.35 -21.72 16.53
CA LYS A 947 -2.06 -21.02 16.50
C LYS A 947 -1.23 -21.42 17.70
N TRP A 948 0.04 -21.69 17.49
CA TRP A 948 1.05 -21.96 18.50
C TRP A 948 2.18 -20.96 18.40
N SER A 949 2.46 -20.24 19.49
CA SER A 949 3.57 -19.28 19.60
C SER A 949 4.65 -19.89 20.46
N PHE A 950 5.89 -19.97 19.95
CA PHE A 950 7.00 -20.66 20.61
C PHE A 950 8.28 -19.82 20.53
N GLY A 951 9.25 -20.13 21.40
CA GLY A 951 10.57 -19.54 21.34
C GLY A 951 11.37 -19.78 22.63
N LYS A 952 12.69 -19.72 22.48
CA LYS A 952 13.63 -19.75 23.57
C LYS A 952 14.68 -18.66 23.33
N MET A 953 14.71 -17.68 24.20
CA MET A 953 15.59 -16.55 24.11
C MET A 953 16.58 -16.58 25.30
N ASN A 954 17.82 -16.25 25.02
CA ASN A 954 18.88 -16.19 26.05
C ASN A 954 19.25 -14.73 26.29
N PRO A 955 19.45 -14.29 27.54
CA PRO A 955 19.94 -12.94 27.79
C PRO A 955 21.30 -12.73 27.11
N ALA A 956 21.49 -11.55 26.51
CA ALA A 956 22.75 -11.21 25.86
C ALA A 956 23.92 -11.35 26.81
N LYS A 957 25.03 -11.96 26.35
CA LYS A 957 26.24 -12.16 27.18
C LYS A 957 26.78 -10.84 27.74
N ASN A 958 26.58 -9.72 27.04
CA ASN A 958 27.03 -8.40 27.47
C ASN A 958 26.22 -7.79 28.62
N ALA A 959 24.98 -8.20 28.85
CA ALA A 959 24.22 -7.77 30.02
C ALA A 959 24.86 -8.26 31.31
N ARG A 960 25.52 -9.43 31.29
CA ARG A 960 26.28 -9.94 32.44
C ARG A 960 27.57 -9.15 32.69
N VAL A 961 28.22 -8.66 31.66
CA VAL A 961 29.46 -7.86 31.76
C VAL A 961 29.17 -6.42 32.19
N GLN A 962 28.11 -5.80 31.70
CA GLN A 962 27.68 -4.48 32.12
C GLN A 962 27.19 -4.47 33.57
N ASN A 963 26.44 -5.46 34.00
CA ASN A 963 26.04 -5.62 35.39
C ASN A 963 27.26 -5.91 36.31
N ALA A 964 28.24 -6.66 35.80
CA ALA A 964 29.50 -6.88 36.56
C ALA A 964 30.38 -5.62 36.64
N MET A 965 30.40 -4.78 35.60
CA MET A 965 31.14 -3.49 35.65
C MET A 965 30.41 -2.42 36.46
N TYR A 966 29.07 -2.41 36.49
CA TYR A 966 28.30 -1.49 37.34
C TYR A 966 28.39 -1.84 38.83
N ASN A 967 28.68 -3.12 39.16
CA ASN A 967 28.91 -3.57 40.53
C ASN A 967 30.37 -3.42 40.99
N MET A 968 31.26 -2.89 40.13
CA MET A 968 32.65 -2.59 40.44
C MET A 968 32.96 -1.08 40.50
N LEU A 969 32.03 -0.22 40.23
CA LEU A 969 32.08 1.23 40.36
C LEU A 969 31.10 1.69 41.44
#